data_64aa03752b2ff1036f62089e0d73478e
#
_entry.id   64aa03752b2ff1036f62089e0d73478e
#
_cell.length_a   1.000
_cell.length_b   1.000
_cell.length_c   1.000
_cell.angle_alpha   90.00
_cell.angle_beta   90.00
_cell.angle_gamma   90.00
#
_symmetry.space_group_name_H-M   'P 1'
#
loop_
_entity.id
_entity.type
_entity.pdbx_description
1 polymer ?
#
loop_
_entity_poly.entity_id
_entity_poly.type
_entity_poly.pdbx_seq_one_letter_code
_entity_poly.pdbx_strand_id
1 'polypeptide(L)'
;MRIKHIFLQNFCKFYGSNVVDTDLYDRTEVSGVNESGKSTIKREIQYIFGCRDENGREITGIRPHDKDGNDIDGDITAEVTVEVDGTDKVLKKVCRQNFNKKGEFTGNVTYYYVNDIPKKAADFEAFLEESVCSKDKFSLCINAMTLLLKGGTDQRAILADMFGQHSNDDICKQFPEFEALRTVLQDGTVDELKKRCNTQLYGTRGRNGTKGLQDLLDEIPSRIDEVSRQRVDIDLADLELKKKALLDKLSENIKQQTDKQNSMKSYDKLSDGIIELKGQLSALQQKANEKLDADRREKRTTLNQIQNEHQKELLKADTIREEITALEKRIAQYEQKRQDLKKSWDLNNSLKFDENSLICSYCGQEYPEDKKEQLRADFDTHKAHELELITKEGSSCADHIKADQAELVHKREELKKTEDEVERLEKEVSIADNALNSIPTSVDISNTEEYKAVQSQITEKEAAMNKFTDMNLLRIQLKGDEEQIRNDISVVDKSLASVSINDSVDKRIAELEQERRNIAQKITDVQAQLDLLKKFSRKKNELLEADVNKYLSFCTVRMLRPLGNGDTEECCDFTYLGEPYSRNMNHGARILTEIDICNAFQKRCGVELPIMVDDTESLDPGKIPDVDSQLIMFRRSDDAVLKVEEVKNA
;
A
#
# COMPACT_ATOMS: atom_id res chain seq x y z
N MET A 1 -2.01 1.44 44.95
CA MET A 1 -1.63 2.86 45.12
C MET A 1 -2.89 3.69 45.27
N ARG A 2 -2.92 4.64 46.21
CA ARG A 2 -4.03 5.60 46.40
C ARG A 2 -3.49 7.01 46.38
N ILE A 3 -4.21 7.96 45.83
CA ILE A 3 -3.89 9.38 45.92
C ILE A 3 -4.57 9.90 47.18
N LYS A 4 -3.79 10.40 48.13
CA LYS A 4 -4.29 10.93 49.42
C LYS A 4 -4.55 12.41 49.37
N HIS A 5 -3.68 13.13 48.68
CA HIS A 5 -3.72 14.59 48.68
C HIS A 5 -3.27 15.13 47.32
N ILE A 6 -3.82 16.24 46.92
CA ILE A 6 -3.44 16.98 45.72
C ILE A 6 -3.20 18.44 46.05
N PHE A 7 -2.15 19.01 45.46
CA PHE A 7 -1.86 20.44 45.54
C PHE A 7 -1.52 20.99 44.18
N LEU A 8 -2.32 21.96 43.74
CA LEU A 8 -2.15 22.68 42.47
C LEU A 8 -1.97 24.17 42.70
N GLN A 9 -0.93 24.74 42.14
CA GLN A 9 -0.69 26.17 42.11
C GLN A 9 -0.23 26.59 40.70
N ASN A 10 -0.83 27.62 40.17
CA ASN A 10 -0.59 28.16 38.81
C ASN A 10 -0.75 27.08 37.71
N PHE A 11 -1.67 26.13 37.89
CA PHE A 11 -1.91 25.05 36.96
C PHE A 11 -3.29 25.22 36.31
N CYS A 12 -3.33 25.44 35.01
CA CYS A 12 -4.55 25.71 34.26
C CYS A 12 -5.40 26.83 34.91
N LYS A 13 -6.54 26.52 35.51
CA LYS A 13 -7.47 27.49 36.12
C LYS A 13 -7.10 27.88 37.56
N PHE A 14 -6.21 27.15 38.19
CA PHE A 14 -5.89 27.37 39.61
C PHE A 14 -4.66 28.26 39.72
N TYR A 15 -4.89 29.58 39.92
CA TYR A 15 -3.81 30.59 40.04
C TYR A 15 -4.14 31.66 41.04
N GLY A 16 -3.12 32.40 41.47
CA GLY A 16 -3.23 33.44 42.50
C GLY A 16 -3.61 32.83 43.85
N SER A 17 -4.70 33.32 44.44
CA SER A 17 -5.27 32.74 45.66
C SER A 17 -6.18 31.52 45.43
N ASN A 18 -6.49 31.21 44.16
CA ASN A 18 -7.28 30.05 43.82
C ASN A 18 -6.34 28.86 43.59
N VAL A 19 -5.97 28.16 44.65
CA VAL A 19 -5.16 26.95 44.66
C VAL A 19 -6.06 25.77 45.00
N VAL A 20 -5.69 24.58 44.50
CA VAL A 20 -6.26 23.33 45.04
C VAL A 20 -5.30 22.80 46.09
N ASP A 21 -5.82 22.56 47.26
CA ASP A 21 -5.10 22.03 48.40
C ASP A 21 -6.13 21.17 49.16
N THR A 22 -6.19 19.85 48.82
CA THR A 22 -7.29 19.02 49.30
C THR A 22 -6.95 17.55 49.35
N ASP A 23 -7.55 16.87 50.33
CA ASP A 23 -7.46 15.43 50.44
C ASP A 23 -8.41 14.71 49.49
N LEU A 24 -7.98 13.54 49.05
CA LEU A 24 -8.79 12.61 48.30
C LEU A 24 -9.03 11.34 49.13
N TYR A 25 -10.23 10.79 48.99
CA TYR A 25 -10.72 9.65 49.74
C TYR A 25 -10.84 8.41 48.87
N ASP A 26 -11.17 7.27 49.42
CA ASP A 26 -11.41 6.04 48.67
C ASP A 26 -12.55 6.21 47.63
N ARG A 27 -13.52 7.01 47.99
CA ARG A 27 -14.61 7.45 47.11
C ARG A 27 -14.67 8.97 47.16
N THR A 28 -14.14 9.62 46.17
CA THR A 28 -14.09 11.09 46.11
C THR A 28 -15.05 11.59 45.05
N GLU A 29 -15.91 12.52 45.41
CA GLU A 29 -16.66 13.34 44.45
C GLU A 29 -16.03 14.72 44.32
N VAL A 30 -15.68 15.07 43.09
CA VAL A 30 -15.20 16.39 42.71
C VAL A 30 -16.32 17.10 41.95
N SER A 31 -17.01 18.01 42.60
CA SER A 31 -18.22 18.65 42.06
C SER A 31 -18.05 20.17 41.85
N GLY A 32 -18.88 20.71 40.96
CA GLY A 32 -18.92 22.15 40.64
C GLY A 32 -19.51 22.41 39.27
N VAL A 33 -19.79 23.69 39.02
CA VAL A 33 -20.30 24.16 37.70
C VAL A 33 -19.33 23.84 36.57
N ASN A 34 -19.79 23.93 35.34
CA ASN A 34 -18.91 23.85 34.19
C ASN A 34 -17.79 24.90 34.32
N GLU A 35 -16.60 24.50 33.91
CA GLU A 35 -15.41 25.34 34.02
C GLU A 35 -14.92 25.60 35.47
N SER A 36 -15.45 24.99 36.50
CA SER A 36 -14.94 25.14 37.88
C SER A 36 -13.49 24.58 38.08
N GLY A 37 -12.99 23.76 37.16
CA GLY A 37 -11.64 23.17 37.25
C GLY A 37 -11.63 21.66 37.51
N LYS A 38 -12.78 21.00 37.46
CA LYS A 38 -12.88 19.53 37.62
C LYS A 38 -11.88 18.77 36.73
N SER A 39 -11.93 19.02 35.45
CA SER A 39 -11.02 18.39 34.47
C SER A 39 -9.54 18.80 34.67
N THR A 40 -9.27 19.88 35.40
CA THR A 40 -7.90 20.28 35.74
C THR A 40 -7.30 19.34 36.78
N ILE A 41 -8.06 18.86 37.74
CA ILE A 41 -7.62 17.83 38.72
C ILE A 41 -7.28 16.52 38.00
N LYS A 42 -8.15 16.07 37.10
CA LYS A 42 -7.87 14.90 36.26
C LYS A 42 -6.56 15.07 35.47
N ARG A 43 -6.39 16.25 34.86
CA ARG A 43 -5.22 16.61 34.07
C ARG A 43 -3.93 16.69 34.90
N GLU A 44 -4.01 17.12 36.17
CA GLU A 44 -2.89 17.10 37.10
C GLU A 44 -2.37 15.68 37.32
N ILE A 45 -3.29 14.79 37.71
CA ILE A 45 -2.94 13.40 37.97
C ILE A 45 -2.26 12.80 36.73
N GLN A 46 -2.84 13.00 35.55
CA GLN A 46 -2.25 12.56 34.30
C GLN A 46 -0.88 13.19 34.05
N TYR A 47 -0.71 14.49 34.34
CA TYR A 47 0.56 15.22 34.18
C TYR A 47 1.65 14.69 35.11
N ILE A 48 1.35 14.48 36.39
CA ILE A 48 2.30 13.94 37.36
C ILE A 48 2.81 12.58 36.93
N PHE A 49 1.94 11.69 36.47
CA PHE A 49 2.31 10.35 36.04
C PHE A 49 2.85 10.28 34.60
N GLY A 50 2.97 11.42 33.92
CA GLY A 50 3.50 11.49 32.56
C GLY A 50 2.59 10.85 31.50
N CYS A 51 1.29 10.72 31.83
CA CYS A 51 0.29 10.20 30.91
C CYS A 51 0.01 11.17 29.76
N ARG A 52 -0.50 10.62 28.68
CA ARG A 52 -1.08 11.43 27.60
C ARG A 52 -2.55 11.72 27.90
N ASP A 53 -3.10 12.74 27.26
CA ASP A 53 -4.54 13.00 27.32
C ASP A 53 -5.33 11.87 26.64
N GLU A 54 -6.62 11.92 26.71
CA GLU A 54 -7.54 10.92 26.12
C GLU A 54 -7.40 10.80 24.61
N ASN A 55 -6.90 11.85 23.93
CA ASN A 55 -6.62 11.87 22.49
C ASN A 55 -5.20 11.41 22.13
N GLY A 56 -4.43 10.94 23.11
CA GLY A 56 -3.05 10.49 22.94
C GLY A 56 -2.02 11.62 22.78
N ARG A 57 -2.38 12.88 23.14
CA ARG A 57 -1.50 14.03 23.07
C ARG A 57 -0.76 14.24 24.39
N GLU A 58 0.42 14.79 24.33
CA GLU A 58 1.13 15.24 25.53
C GLU A 58 0.36 16.36 26.23
N ILE A 59 0.37 16.30 27.54
CA ILE A 59 -0.28 17.34 28.36
C ILE A 59 0.58 18.59 28.32
N THR A 60 0.24 19.48 27.42
CA THR A 60 0.81 20.82 27.25
C THR A 60 -0.24 21.87 27.60
N GLY A 61 0.13 23.14 27.62
CA GLY A 61 -0.83 24.20 27.94
C GLY A 61 -1.36 24.09 29.37
N ILE A 62 -0.46 23.77 30.32
CA ILE A 62 -0.78 23.71 31.75
C ILE A 62 -0.71 25.08 32.43
N ARG A 63 -0.15 26.09 31.74
CA ARG A 63 -0.06 27.45 32.28
C ARG A 63 -1.44 28.07 32.30
N PRO A 64 -1.79 28.74 33.41
CA PRO A 64 -3.06 29.45 33.48
C PRO A 64 -3.02 30.69 32.58
N HIS A 65 -4.18 31.06 32.09
CA HIS A 65 -4.39 32.27 31.31
C HIS A 65 -5.31 33.21 32.08
N ASP A 66 -5.09 34.50 31.94
CA ASP A 66 -6.01 35.53 32.42
C ASP A 66 -7.26 35.60 31.51
N LYS A 67 -8.16 36.55 31.82
CA LYS A 67 -9.40 36.76 31.06
C LYS A 67 -9.18 37.20 29.61
N ASP A 68 -8.01 37.74 29.32
CA ASP A 68 -7.62 38.24 28.01
C ASP A 68 -6.80 37.22 27.21
N GLY A 69 -6.59 36.01 27.80
CA GLY A 69 -5.89 34.87 27.15
C GLY A 69 -4.36 34.93 27.31
N ASN A 70 -3.83 35.82 28.17
CA ASN A 70 -2.39 35.90 28.40
C ASN A 70 -1.95 34.86 29.43
N ASP A 71 -0.79 34.32 29.24
CA ASP A 71 -0.17 33.41 30.20
C ASP A 71 0.11 34.11 31.53
N ILE A 72 -0.29 33.52 32.63
CA ILE A 72 0.00 34.02 33.98
C ILE A 72 1.41 33.54 34.37
N ASP A 73 2.21 34.50 34.84
CA ASP A 73 3.57 34.26 35.31
C ASP A 73 3.61 33.46 36.63
N GLY A 74 4.72 32.81 36.85
CA GLY A 74 5.01 32.09 38.05
C GLY A 74 5.33 30.60 37.82
N ASP A 75 5.86 30.00 38.84
CA ASP A 75 6.11 28.56 38.85
C ASP A 75 4.77 27.81 38.86
N ILE A 76 4.63 26.83 37.96
CA ILE A 76 3.51 25.92 37.99
C ILE A 76 3.89 24.77 38.89
N THR A 77 3.14 24.56 39.97
CA THR A 77 3.36 23.45 40.88
C THR A 77 2.20 22.48 40.79
N ALA A 78 2.51 21.25 40.50
CA ALA A 78 1.61 20.12 40.61
C ALA A 78 2.24 19.09 41.57
N GLU A 79 1.48 18.72 42.60
CA GLU A 79 1.97 17.82 43.63
C GLU A 79 0.86 16.86 44.04
N VAL A 80 1.19 15.58 44.11
CA VAL A 80 0.27 14.56 44.60
C VAL A 80 0.98 13.76 45.71
N THR A 81 0.30 13.52 46.81
CA THR A 81 0.69 12.55 47.82
C THR A 81 0.02 11.24 47.50
N VAL A 82 0.81 10.22 47.27
CA VAL A 82 0.35 8.87 46.97
C VAL A 82 0.79 7.91 48.05
N GLU A 83 -0.11 7.00 48.39
CA GLU A 83 0.23 5.84 49.21
C GLU A 83 0.61 4.68 48.30
N VAL A 84 1.83 4.19 48.41
CA VAL A 84 2.35 3.02 47.71
C VAL A 84 2.90 2.06 48.76
N ASP A 85 2.40 0.83 48.79
CA ASP A 85 2.80 -0.21 49.75
C ASP A 85 2.77 0.26 51.21
N GLY A 86 1.69 0.99 51.58
CA GLY A 86 1.48 1.52 52.93
C GLY A 86 2.41 2.68 53.29
N THR A 87 3.16 3.26 52.34
CA THR A 87 4.06 4.38 52.56
C THR A 87 3.67 5.56 51.71
N ASP A 88 3.55 6.73 52.32
CA ASP A 88 3.24 7.96 51.60
C ASP A 88 4.47 8.47 50.85
N LYS A 89 4.25 8.84 49.60
CA LYS A 89 5.23 9.45 48.71
C LYS A 89 4.65 10.72 48.13
N VAL A 90 5.40 11.81 48.24
CA VAL A 90 5.04 13.09 47.62
C VAL A 90 5.72 13.19 46.26
N LEU A 91 4.92 13.24 45.21
CA LEU A 91 5.34 13.39 43.83
C LEU A 91 5.05 14.82 43.36
N LYS A 92 6.09 15.56 42.96
CA LYS A 92 5.96 16.96 42.61
C LYS A 92 6.64 17.26 41.28
N LYS A 93 5.97 18.00 40.45
CA LYS A 93 6.53 18.63 39.25
C LYS A 93 6.38 20.14 39.37
N VAL A 94 7.49 20.85 39.18
CA VAL A 94 7.51 22.31 39.14
C VAL A 94 7.98 22.75 37.76
N CYS A 95 7.07 23.38 36.99
CA CYS A 95 7.41 23.89 35.67
C CYS A 95 7.72 25.39 35.78
N ARG A 96 8.95 25.73 35.46
CA ARG A 96 9.49 27.10 35.53
C ARG A 96 9.76 27.63 34.14
N GLN A 97 9.51 28.91 33.98
CA GLN A 97 9.94 29.63 32.79
C GLN A 97 11.45 29.87 32.85
N ASN A 98 12.15 29.58 31.77
CA ASN A 98 13.58 29.84 31.67
C ASN A 98 13.82 31.07 30.77
N PHE A 99 14.68 31.96 31.24
CA PHE A 99 15.03 33.17 30.53
C PHE A 99 16.53 33.22 30.26
N ASN A 100 16.93 33.72 29.12
CA ASN A 100 18.35 33.94 28.83
C ASN A 100 18.89 35.16 29.62
N LYS A 101 20.21 35.38 29.52
CA LYS A 101 20.84 36.54 30.18
C LYS A 101 20.32 37.92 29.76
N LYS A 102 19.53 37.98 28.67
CA LYS A 102 18.90 39.20 28.17
C LYS A 102 17.46 39.36 28.66
N GLY A 103 16.95 38.40 29.45
CA GLY A 103 15.56 38.38 29.89
C GLY A 103 14.55 37.85 28.85
N GLU A 104 15.03 37.25 27.76
CA GLU A 104 14.14 36.69 26.75
C GLU A 104 13.78 35.27 27.16
N PHE A 105 12.50 34.91 27.03
CA PHE A 105 12.01 33.57 27.33
C PHE A 105 12.64 32.51 26.39
N THR A 106 13.19 31.48 26.96
CA THR A 106 13.87 30.40 26.23
C THR A 106 13.14 29.05 26.29
N GLY A 107 12.02 28.99 27.00
CA GLY A 107 11.21 27.79 27.16
C GLY A 107 10.88 27.49 28.61
N ASN A 108 10.15 26.43 28.83
CA ASN A 108 9.82 25.92 30.16
C ASN A 108 10.77 24.80 30.55
N VAL A 109 11.16 24.75 31.80
CA VAL A 109 11.94 23.67 32.39
C VAL A 109 11.14 23.05 33.54
N THR A 110 10.93 21.74 33.48
CA THR A 110 10.22 21.01 34.52
C THR A 110 11.24 20.37 35.49
N TYR A 111 11.07 20.65 36.75
CA TYR A 111 11.81 20.05 37.86
C TYR A 111 10.95 18.97 38.51
N TYR A 112 11.56 17.89 38.85
CA TYR A 112 10.91 16.71 39.39
C TYR A 112 11.39 16.43 40.80
N TYR A 113 10.46 16.07 41.70
CA TYR A 113 10.78 15.77 43.09
C TYR A 113 10.02 14.53 43.57
N VAL A 114 10.67 13.75 44.40
CA VAL A 114 10.04 12.67 45.16
C VAL A 114 10.38 12.91 46.64
N ASN A 115 9.36 13.13 47.47
CA ASN A 115 9.52 13.53 48.88
C ASN A 115 10.46 14.75 49.02
N ASP A 116 10.23 15.79 48.24
CA ASP A 116 11.03 17.01 48.12
C ASP A 116 12.50 16.82 47.68
N ILE A 117 12.91 15.59 47.39
CA ILE A 117 14.24 15.29 46.86
C ILE A 117 14.21 15.49 45.34
N PRO A 118 15.06 16.38 44.80
CA PRO A 118 15.09 16.61 43.34
C PRO A 118 15.58 15.36 42.59
N LYS A 119 14.93 15.09 41.48
CA LYS A 119 15.23 13.96 40.59
C LYS A 119 15.42 14.48 39.13
N LYS A 120 16.19 13.75 38.33
CA LYS A 120 16.17 13.96 36.89
C LYS A 120 14.88 13.38 36.32
N ALA A 121 14.44 13.86 35.15
CA ALA A 121 13.22 13.36 34.50
C ALA A 121 13.24 11.83 34.36
N ALA A 122 14.34 11.26 33.87
CA ALA A 122 14.47 9.81 33.69
C ALA A 122 14.42 9.04 35.05
N ASP A 123 15.02 9.58 36.12
CA ASP A 123 15.00 8.95 37.45
C ASP A 123 13.60 9.04 38.07
N PHE A 124 12.86 10.10 37.78
CA PHE A 124 11.47 10.25 38.21
C PHE A 124 10.54 9.28 37.46
N GLU A 125 10.69 9.16 36.15
CA GLU A 125 9.93 8.18 35.34
C GLU A 125 10.25 6.74 35.79
N ALA A 126 11.52 6.41 35.97
CA ALA A 126 11.94 5.09 36.48
C ALA A 126 11.34 4.79 37.86
N PHE A 127 11.31 5.78 38.76
CA PHE A 127 10.67 5.64 40.07
C PHE A 127 9.17 5.34 39.95
N LEU A 128 8.46 6.03 39.04
CA LEU A 128 7.04 5.77 38.80
C LEU A 128 6.81 4.37 38.21
N GLU A 129 7.64 3.96 37.27
CA GLU A 129 7.54 2.64 36.66
C GLU A 129 7.80 1.50 37.64
N GLU A 130 8.80 1.66 38.51
CA GLU A 130 9.13 0.69 39.52
C GLU A 130 8.12 0.65 40.66
N SER A 131 7.66 1.81 41.14
CA SER A 131 6.78 1.92 42.31
C SER A 131 5.29 1.72 41.99
N VAL A 132 4.89 1.94 40.75
CA VAL A 132 3.47 1.87 40.36
C VAL A 132 3.28 0.94 39.15
N CYS A 133 3.56 1.43 37.95
CA CYS A 133 3.62 0.69 36.69
C CYS A 133 4.02 1.64 35.55
N SER A 134 4.23 1.09 34.33
CA SER A 134 4.53 1.91 33.16
C SER A 134 3.39 2.90 32.86
N LYS A 135 3.73 4.06 32.34
CA LYS A 135 2.79 5.15 32.05
C LYS A 135 1.63 4.73 31.11
N ASP A 136 1.89 3.83 30.16
CA ASP A 136 0.86 3.33 29.24
C ASP A 136 -0.16 2.46 29.98
N LYS A 137 0.29 1.55 30.84
CA LYS A 137 -0.58 0.75 31.71
C LYS A 137 -1.33 1.62 32.70
N PHE A 138 -0.64 2.58 33.29
CA PHE A 138 -1.25 3.53 34.21
C PHE A 138 -2.42 4.26 33.54
N SER A 139 -2.20 4.81 32.34
CA SER A 139 -3.24 5.54 31.59
C SER A 139 -4.49 4.69 31.32
N LEU A 140 -4.32 3.42 30.95
CA LEU A 140 -5.42 2.47 30.70
C LEU A 140 -6.16 2.08 32.00
N CYS A 141 -5.43 1.98 33.11
CA CYS A 141 -5.99 1.58 34.40
C CYS A 141 -6.79 2.69 35.09
N ILE A 142 -6.49 3.97 34.79
CA ILE A 142 -7.12 5.09 35.50
C ILE A 142 -8.25 5.74 34.70
N ASN A 143 -8.29 5.57 33.38
CA ASN A 143 -9.25 6.25 32.49
C ASN A 143 -9.57 5.40 31.26
N ALA A 144 -10.77 4.87 31.19
CA ALA A 144 -11.25 4.04 30.10
C ALA A 144 -11.27 4.78 28.74
N MET A 145 -11.40 6.12 28.74
CA MET A 145 -11.36 6.92 27.51
C MET A 145 -10.05 6.78 26.73
N THR A 146 -8.95 6.45 27.42
CA THR A 146 -7.66 6.13 26.80
C THR A 146 -7.78 4.96 25.79
N LEU A 147 -8.69 4.04 26.03
CA LEU A 147 -9.04 2.93 25.13
C LEU A 147 -10.20 3.29 24.20
N LEU A 148 -11.30 3.80 24.77
CA LEU A 148 -12.59 3.94 24.08
C LEU A 148 -12.59 4.96 22.94
N LEU A 149 -11.73 5.97 22.98
CA LEU A 149 -11.56 6.96 21.90
C LEU A 149 -10.73 6.45 20.73
N LYS A 150 -10.08 5.30 20.86
CA LYS A 150 -9.31 4.69 19.76
C LYS A 150 -10.23 3.96 18.78
N GLY A 151 -9.75 3.79 17.55
CA GLY A 151 -10.44 2.95 16.57
C GLY A 151 -10.51 1.49 17.01
N GLY A 152 -11.54 0.76 16.58
CA GLY A 152 -11.76 -0.64 17.01
C GLY A 152 -10.58 -1.58 16.75
N THR A 153 -9.79 -1.33 15.72
CA THR A 153 -8.55 -2.09 15.45
C THR A 153 -7.49 -1.84 16.53
N ASP A 154 -7.29 -0.58 16.92
CA ASP A 154 -6.33 -0.22 17.96
C ASP A 154 -6.79 -0.70 19.33
N GLN A 155 -8.10 -0.62 19.61
CA GLN A 155 -8.67 -1.17 20.83
C GLN A 155 -8.40 -2.67 20.94
N ARG A 156 -8.65 -3.45 19.86
CA ARG A 156 -8.35 -4.89 19.85
C ARG A 156 -6.87 -5.18 20.05
N ALA A 157 -5.99 -4.37 19.44
CA ALA A 157 -4.54 -4.53 19.61
C ALA A 157 -4.11 -4.33 21.07
N ILE A 158 -4.61 -3.29 21.73
CA ILE A 158 -4.34 -3.02 23.14
C ILE A 158 -4.88 -4.14 24.03
N LEU A 159 -6.12 -4.59 23.78
CA LEU A 159 -6.72 -5.68 24.53
C LEU A 159 -5.98 -7.01 24.32
N ALA A 160 -5.50 -7.27 23.11
CA ALA A 160 -4.71 -8.46 22.80
C ALA A 160 -3.34 -8.43 23.51
N ASP A 161 -2.69 -7.28 23.58
CA ASP A 161 -1.43 -7.10 24.30
C ASP A 161 -1.60 -7.31 25.82
N MET A 162 -2.66 -6.75 26.38
CA MET A 162 -2.90 -6.76 27.82
C MET A 162 -3.53 -8.06 28.34
N PHE A 163 -4.51 -8.61 27.63
CA PHE A 163 -5.34 -9.72 28.11
C PHE A 163 -5.11 -11.02 27.36
N GLY A 164 -4.60 -10.96 26.12
CA GLY A 164 -4.42 -12.14 25.28
C GLY A 164 -3.52 -13.18 25.94
N GLN A 165 -4.06 -14.38 26.14
CA GLN A 165 -3.34 -15.51 26.77
C GLN A 165 -2.84 -16.52 25.72
N HIS A 166 -3.32 -16.38 24.46
CA HIS A 166 -3.09 -17.35 23.40
C HIS A 166 -2.25 -16.75 22.29
N SER A 167 -1.04 -17.29 22.10
CA SER A 167 -0.25 -16.97 20.90
C SER A 167 -0.88 -17.62 19.65
N ASN A 168 -0.50 -17.16 18.47
CA ASN A 168 -0.95 -17.80 17.23
C ASN A 168 -0.58 -19.29 17.19
N ASP A 169 0.59 -19.66 17.72
CA ASP A 169 1.07 -21.05 17.80
C ASP A 169 0.22 -21.89 18.75
N ASP A 170 -0.19 -21.31 19.89
CA ASP A 170 -1.08 -22.00 20.86
C ASP A 170 -2.44 -22.29 20.25
N ILE A 171 -3.00 -21.31 19.52
CA ILE A 171 -4.30 -21.48 18.83
C ILE A 171 -4.19 -22.59 17.78
N CYS A 172 -3.12 -22.61 16.97
CA CYS A 172 -2.92 -23.65 15.98
C CYS A 172 -2.77 -25.04 16.61
N LYS A 173 -2.09 -25.16 17.76
CA LYS A 173 -1.97 -26.41 18.50
C LYS A 173 -3.29 -26.87 19.14
N GLN A 174 -4.05 -25.93 19.64
CA GLN A 174 -5.31 -26.23 20.34
C GLN A 174 -6.44 -26.61 19.36
N PHE A 175 -6.41 -26.05 18.14
CA PHE A 175 -7.45 -26.27 17.13
C PHE A 175 -6.80 -26.87 15.86
N PRO A 176 -6.90 -28.20 15.66
CA PRO A 176 -6.24 -28.93 14.57
C PRO A 176 -6.56 -28.41 13.17
N GLU A 177 -7.75 -27.81 12.99
CA GLU A 177 -8.16 -27.18 11.72
C GLU A 177 -7.25 -26.03 11.30
N PHE A 178 -6.50 -25.43 12.21
CA PHE A 178 -5.58 -24.33 11.94
C PHE A 178 -4.11 -24.75 11.83
N GLU A 179 -3.79 -26.04 11.97
CA GLU A 179 -2.39 -26.51 11.90
C GLU A 179 -1.71 -26.11 10.57
N ALA A 180 -2.46 -26.10 9.46
CA ALA A 180 -1.97 -25.67 8.16
C ALA A 180 -1.55 -24.17 8.12
N LEU A 181 -2.04 -23.35 9.03
CA LEU A 181 -1.66 -21.94 9.12
C LEU A 181 -0.40 -21.70 9.94
N ARG A 182 0.08 -22.67 10.68
CA ARG A 182 1.17 -22.50 11.64
C ARG A 182 2.45 -21.97 11.02
N THR A 183 2.82 -22.47 9.86
CA THR A 183 3.97 -21.96 9.09
C THR A 183 3.67 -20.63 8.43
N VAL A 184 2.47 -20.46 7.89
CA VAL A 184 2.04 -19.24 7.19
C VAL A 184 2.01 -18.04 8.14
N LEU A 185 1.59 -18.24 9.40
CA LEU A 185 1.53 -17.20 10.43
C LEU A 185 2.90 -16.73 10.95
N GLN A 186 3.99 -17.38 10.54
CA GLN A 186 5.35 -16.91 10.82
C GLN A 186 5.78 -15.82 9.82
N ASP A 187 5.13 -15.75 8.65
CA ASP A 187 5.49 -14.84 7.56
C ASP A 187 4.81 -13.46 7.65
N GLY A 188 3.99 -13.23 8.67
CA GLY A 188 3.30 -11.95 8.88
C GLY A 188 2.06 -12.03 9.74
N THR A 189 1.43 -10.89 9.95
CA THR A 189 0.18 -10.80 10.70
C THR A 189 -0.98 -11.39 9.90
N VAL A 190 -2.04 -11.81 10.60
CA VAL A 190 -3.24 -12.37 9.96
C VAL A 190 -3.83 -11.42 8.92
N ASP A 191 -3.84 -10.11 9.20
CA ASP A 191 -4.41 -9.11 8.28
C ASP A 191 -3.52 -8.88 7.05
N GLU A 192 -2.19 -8.90 7.21
CA GLU A 192 -1.25 -8.87 6.08
C GLU A 192 -1.42 -10.11 5.20
N LEU A 193 -1.59 -11.28 5.80
CA LEU A 193 -1.81 -12.53 5.07
C LEU A 193 -3.15 -12.53 4.32
N LYS A 194 -4.24 -12.07 4.96
CA LYS A 194 -5.54 -11.86 4.30
C LYS A 194 -5.43 -10.89 3.12
N LYS A 195 -4.72 -9.78 3.31
CA LYS A 195 -4.47 -8.79 2.25
C LYS A 195 -3.66 -9.40 1.09
N ARG A 196 -2.63 -10.21 1.40
CA ARG A 196 -1.83 -10.93 0.40
C ARG A 196 -2.70 -11.91 -0.41
N CYS A 197 -3.53 -12.71 0.24
CA CYS A 197 -4.48 -13.61 -0.43
C CYS A 197 -5.45 -12.83 -1.35
N ASN A 198 -6.03 -11.74 -0.86
CA ASN A 198 -6.91 -10.90 -1.67
C ASN A 198 -6.18 -10.28 -2.87
N THR A 199 -4.93 -9.84 -2.69
CA THR A 199 -4.12 -9.32 -3.79
C THR A 199 -3.80 -10.41 -4.82
N GLN A 200 -3.52 -11.62 -4.39
CA GLN A 200 -3.32 -12.75 -5.31
C GLN A 200 -4.59 -13.10 -6.10
N LEU A 201 -5.76 -13.06 -5.45
CA LEU A 201 -7.04 -13.37 -6.11
C LEU A 201 -7.48 -12.28 -7.09
N TYR A 202 -7.41 -11.02 -6.67
CA TYR A 202 -8.06 -9.90 -7.37
C TYR A 202 -7.07 -8.85 -7.89
N GLY A 203 -5.77 -9.04 -7.68
CA GLY A 203 -4.74 -8.07 -8.08
C GLY A 203 -4.77 -6.77 -7.27
N THR A 204 -4.10 -5.75 -7.80
CA THR A 204 -4.08 -4.42 -7.22
C THR A 204 -4.76 -3.42 -8.15
N ARG A 205 -5.55 -2.51 -7.59
CA ARG A 205 -6.21 -1.43 -8.36
C ARG A 205 -5.27 -0.24 -8.48
N GLY A 206 -5.31 0.44 -9.63
CA GLY A 206 -4.55 1.66 -9.87
C GLY A 206 -3.84 1.67 -11.23
N ARG A 207 -3.13 2.76 -11.54
CA ARG A 207 -2.45 2.96 -12.83
C ARG A 207 -1.36 1.90 -13.11
N ASN A 208 -0.77 1.34 -12.05
CA ASN A 208 0.23 0.26 -12.08
C ASN A 208 -0.30 -1.00 -11.38
N GLY A 209 -1.61 -1.25 -11.48
CA GLY A 209 -2.23 -2.41 -10.85
C GLY A 209 -1.76 -3.73 -11.47
N THR A 210 -1.65 -4.75 -10.65
CA THR A 210 -1.34 -6.12 -11.10
C THR A 210 -2.63 -6.90 -11.27
N LYS A 211 -2.69 -7.76 -12.31
CA LYS A 211 -3.79 -8.69 -12.49
C LYS A 211 -3.79 -9.74 -11.40
N GLY A 212 -4.97 -10.07 -10.91
CA GLY A 212 -5.16 -11.19 -10.01
C GLY A 212 -5.36 -12.51 -10.74
N LEU A 213 -5.37 -13.61 -9.98
CA LEU A 213 -5.65 -14.93 -10.53
C LEU A 213 -7.03 -15.00 -11.20
N GLN A 214 -8.02 -14.27 -10.66
CA GLN A 214 -9.36 -14.21 -11.24
C GLN A 214 -9.35 -13.57 -12.62
N ASP A 215 -8.65 -12.43 -12.78
CA ASP A 215 -8.51 -11.76 -14.07
C ASP A 215 -7.82 -12.66 -15.10
N LEU A 216 -6.76 -13.38 -14.65
CA LEU A 216 -6.03 -14.33 -15.50
C LEU A 216 -6.92 -15.50 -15.94
N LEU A 217 -7.77 -16.01 -15.04
CA LEU A 217 -8.71 -17.08 -15.35
C LEU A 217 -9.76 -16.63 -16.37
N ASP A 218 -10.28 -15.41 -16.20
CA ASP A 218 -11.33 -14.82 -17.04
C ASP A 218 -10.83 -14.48 -18.45
N GLU A 219 -9.52 -14.28 -18.63
CA GLU A 219 -8.90 -14.02 -19.94
C GLU A 219 -8.70 -15.28 -20.78
N ILE A 220 -8.56 -16.45 -20.18
CA ILE A 220 -8.23 -17.70 -20.90
C ILE A 220 -9.31 -18.06 -21.94
N PRO A 221 -10.62 -17.94 -21.68
CA PRO A 221 -11.64 -18.23 -22.69
C PRO A 221 -11.46 -17.39 -23.97
N SER A 222 -11.15 -16.11 -23.82
CA SER A 222 -10.90 -15.22 -24.96
C SER A 222 -9.64 -15.62 -25.74
N ARG A 223 -8.59 -16.05 -25.05
CA ARG A 223 -7.35 -16.55 -25.66
C ARG A 223 -7.60 -17.89 -26.41
N ILE A 224 -8.43 -18.76 -25.86
CA ILE A 224 -8.83 -20.00 -26.51
C ILE A 224 -9.64 -19.68 -27.77
N ASP A 225 -10.57 -18.75 -27.69
CA ASP A 225 -11.39 -18.30 -28.82
C ASP A 225 -10.53 -17.68 -29.94
N GLU A 226 -9.55 -16.84 -29.59
CA GLU A 226 -8.57 -16.29 -30.52
C GLU A 226 -7.77 -17.37 -31.23
N VAL A 227 -7.24 -18.34 -30.47
CA VAL A 227 -6.49 -19.48 -31.04
C VAL A 227 -7.39 -20.36 -31.89
N SER A 228 -8.62 -20.60 -31.45
CA SER A 228 -9.59 -21.42 -32.19
C SER A 228 -9.95 -20.84 -33.55
N ARG A 229 -9.96 -19.50 -33.69
CA ARG A 229 -10.19 -18.82 -34.99
C ARG A 229 -9.09 -19.04 -36.01
N GLN A 230 -7.91 -19.50 -35.56
CA GLN A 230 -6.82 -19.86 -36.47
C GLN A 230 -7.00 -21.26 -37.11
N ARG A 231 -8.00 -21.99 -36.66
CA ARG A 231 -8.30 -23.32 -37.18
C ARG A 231 -8.76 -23.19 -38.65
N VAL A 232 -8.18 -23.98 -39.47
CA VAL A 232 -8.52 -24.06 -40.90
C VAL A 232 -9.53 -25.18 -41.09
N ASP A 233 -10.64 -24.87 -41.77
CA ASP A 233 -11.65 -25.86 -42.11
C ASP A 233 -11.12 -26.72 -43.27
N ILE A 234 -10.65 -27.92 -42.96
CA ILE A 234 -10.03 -28.83 -43.91
C ILE A 234 -10.67 -30.20 -43.75
N ASP A 235 -11.30 -30.65 -44.84
CA ASP A 235 -11.71 -32.05 -44.95
C ASP A 235 -10.50 -32.90 -45.37
N LEU A 236 -9.84 -33.51 -44.38
CA LEU A 236 -8.66 -34.33 -44.59
C LEU A 236 -8.94 -35.52 -45.51
N ALA A 237 -10.11 -36.18 -45.36
CA ALA A 237 -10.47 -37.36 -46.15
C ALA A 237 -10.68 -37.01 -47.63
N ASP A 238 -11.31 -35.87 -47.90
CA ASP A 238 -11.49 -35.39 -49.29
C ASP A 238 -10.15 -34.99 -49.93
N LEU A 239 -9.25 -34.36 -49.18
CA LEU A 239 -7.93 -33.98 -49.70
C LEU A 239 -7.03 -35.21 -49.97
N GLU A 240 -7.05 -36.22 -49.11
CA GLU A 240 -6.31 -37.48 -49.32
C GLU A 240 -6.86 -38.22 -50.54
N LEU A 241 -8.17 -38.28 -50.70
CA LEU A 241 -8.82 -38.89 -51.86
C LEU A 241 -8.46 -38.14 -53.15
N LYS A 242 -8.48 -36.80 -53.13
CA LYS A 242 -8.05 -35.96 -54.28
C LYS A 242 -6.57 -36.20 -54.61
N LYS A 243 -5.71 -36.26 -53.61
CA LYS A 243 -4.27 -36.55 -53.80
C LYS A 243 -4.05 -37.87 -54.44
N LYS A 244 -4.75 -38.92 -53.97
CA LYS A 244 -4.66 -40.28 -54.54
C LYS A 244 -5.12 -40.25 -56.01
N ALA A 245 -6.26 -39.65 -56.33
CA ALA A 245 -6.75 -39.53 -57.69
C ALA A 245 -5.79 -38.79 -58.64
N LEU A 246 -5.12 -37.74 -58.14
CA LEU A 246 -4.10 -37.00 -58.90
C LEU A 246 -2.82 -37.84 -59.10
N LEU A 247 -2.39 -38.60 -58.12
CA LEU A 247 -1.26 -39.51 -58.25
C LEU A 247 -1.52 -40.65 -59.26
N ASP A 248 -2.74 -41.18 -59.25
CA ASP A 248 -3.17 -42.19 -60.27
C ASP A 248 -3.14 -41.60 -61.67
N LYS A 249 -3.66 -40.34 -61.84
CA LYS A 249 -3.59 -39.62 -63.13
C LYS A 249 -2.14 -39.35 -63.55
N LEU A 250 -1.27 -38.98 -62.62
CA LEU A 250 0.15 -38.75 -62.87
C LEU A 250 0.84 -40.03 -63.39
N SER A 251 0.55 -41.15 -62.71
CA SER A 251 1.09 -42.47 -63.08
C SER A 251 0.68 -42.88 -64.51
N GLU A 252 -0.59 -42.68 -64.86
CA GLU A 252 -1.10 -42.97 -66.22
C GLU A 252 -0.48 -42.05 -67.27
N ASN A 253 -0.36 -40.73 -66.97
CA ASN A 253 0.30 -39.77 -67.86
C ASN A 253 1.80 -40.14 -68.08
N ILE A 254 2.54 -40.51 -67.04
CA ILE A 254 3.95 -40.93 -67.13
C ILE A 254 4.05 -42.22 -67.97
N LYS A 255 3.11 -43.16 -67.83
CA LYS A 255 3.10 -44.41 -68.62
C LYS A 255 2.89 -44.09 -70.10
N GLN A 256 1.94 -43.21 -70.44
CA GLN A 256 1.70 -42.77 -71.82
C GLN A 256 2.92 -42.04 -72.41
N GLN A 257 3.60 -41.19 -71.62
CA GLN A 257 4.86 -40.58 -72.01
C GLN A 257 5.93 -41.65 -72.31
N THR A 258 6.08 -42.67 -71.44
CA THR A 258 7.08 -43.73 -71.56
C THR A 258 6.86 -44.59 -72.81
N ASP A 259 5.61 -44.95 -73.13
CA ASP A 259 5.25 -45.74 -74.33
C ASP A 259 5.55 -44.97 -75.63
N LYS A 260 5.37 -43.65 -75.65
CA LYS A 260 5.74 -42.77 -76.76
C LYS A 260 7.26 -42.52 -76.85
N GLN A 261 7.96 -42.50 -75.74
CA GLN A 261 9.39 -42.23 -75.61
C GLN A 261 10.26 -43.31 -76.28
N ASN A 262 9.81 -44.58 -76.25
CA ASN A 262 10.50 -45.67 -76.92
C ASN A 262 10.51 -45.52 -78.44
N SER A 263 9.62 -44.72 -79.00
CA SER A 263 9.55 -44.41 -80.43
C SER A 263 10.43 -43.23 -80.89
N MET A 264 11.03 -42.44 -79.98
CA MET A 264 11.73 -41.18 -80.32
C MET A 264 12.98 -40.89 -79.52
N LYS A 265 13.93 -41.81 -79.45
CA LYS A 265 15.23 -41.65 -78.74
C LYS A 265 16.07 -40.44 -79.16
N SER A 266 15.88 -39.91 -80.38
CA SER A 266 16.61 -38.76 -80.86
C SER A 266 15.99 -37.41 -80.40
N TYR A 267 14.69 -37.38 -80.24
CA TYR A 267 13.98 -36.20 -79.74
C TYR A 267 14.28 -35.98 -78.24
N ASP A 268 14.32 -37.08 -77.53
CA ASP A 268 14.58 -37.02 -76.07
C ASP A 268 15.97 -36.48 -75.73
N LYS A 269 16.99 -36.90 -76.50
CA LYS A 269 18.36 -36.37 -76.33
C LYS A 269 18.44 -34.84 -76.56
N LEU A 270 17.63 -34.31 -77.49
CA LEU A 270 17.59 -32.89 -77.74
C LEU A 270 16.82 -32.16 -76.61
N SER A 271 15.72 -32.72 -76.17
CA SER A 271 14.91 -32.17 -75.05
C SER A 271 15.68 -32.16 -73.72
N ASP A 272 16.32 -33.29 -73.41
CA ASP A 272 17.12 -33.39 -72.18
C ASP A 272 18.30 -32.39 -72.18
N GLY A 273 18.96 -32.25 -73.34
CA GLY A 273 19.99 -31.27 -73.51
C GLY A 273 19.53 -29.79 -73.37
N ILE A 274 18.27 -29.48 -73.75
CA ILE A 274 17.66 -28.18 -73.53
C ILE A 274 17.33 -27.96 -72.05
N ILE A 275 16.82 -29.03 -71.37
CA ILE A 275 16.53 -28.95 -69.93
C ILE A 275 17.80 -28.76 -69.12
N GLU A 276 18.87 -29.46 -69.48
CA GLU A 276 20.20 -29.28 -68.83
C GLU A 276 20.72 -27.85 -69.02
N LEU A 277 20.62 -27.33 -70.24
CA LEU A 277 21.05 -25.94 -70.53
C LEU A 277 20.22 -24.91 -69.80
N LYS A 278 18.89 -25.10 -69.69
CA LYS A 278 18.00 -24.23 -68.88
C LYS A 278 18.32 -24.33 -67.39
N GLY A 279 18.70 -25.53 -66.92
CA GLY A 279 19.19 -25.72 -65.54
C GLY A 279 20.49 -24.95 -65.30
N GLN A 280 21.42 -24.93 -66.27
CA GLN A 280 22.63 -24.15 -66.18
C GLN A 280 22.37 -22.63 -66.10
N LEU A 281 21.42 -22.13 -66.89
CA LEU A 281 20.99 -20.71 -66.76
C LEU A 281 20.44 -20.37 -65.40
N SER A 282 19.61 -21.26 -64.85
CA SER A 282 19.06 -21.09 -63.49
C SER A 282 20.15 -21.08 -62.42
N ALA A 283 21.15 -21.97 -62.54
CA ALA A 283 22.29 -22.02 -61.61
C ALA A 283 23.19 -20.75 -61.73
N LEU A 284 23.40 -20.24 -62.92
CA LEU A 284 24.09 -18.95 -63.12
C LEU A 284 23.36 -17.79 -62.46
N GLN A 285 22.03 -17.73 -62.57
CA GLN A 285 21.19 -16.74 -61.92
C GLN A 285 21.26 -16.84 -60.39
N GLN A 286 21.18 -18.06 -59.88
CA GLN A 286 21.27 -18.33 -58.44
C GLN A 286 22.64 -17.88 -57.88
N LYS A 287 23.71 -18.25 -58.54
CA LYS A 287 25.08 -17.86 -58.16
C LYS A 287 25.29 -16.32 -58.21
N ALA A 288 24.68 -15.66 -59.18
CA ALA A 288 24.71 -14.20 -59.23
C ALA A 288 23.95 -13.53 -58.06
N ASN A 289 22.87 -14.14 -57.63
CA ASN A 289 22.07 -13.63 -56.52
C ASN A 289 22.69 -13.96 -55.13
N GLU A 290 23.53 -15.00 -54.97
CA GLU A 290 24.12 -15.41 -53.69
C GLU A 290 24.80 -14.26 -52.94
N LYS A 291 25.56 -13.45 -53.64
CA LYS A 291 26.25 -12.29 -53.06
C LYS A 291 25.26 -11.22 -52.61
N LEU A 292 24.23 -10.98 -53.42
CA LEU A 292 23.19 -10.03 -53.14
C LEU A 292 22.37 -10.43 -51.86
N ASP A 293 22.09 -11.71 -51.76
CA ASP A 293 21.37 -12.27 -50.59
C ASP A 293 22.22 -12.27 -49.32
N ALA A 294 23.55 -12.42 -49.45
CA ALA A 294 24.47 -12.27 -48.33
C ALA A 294 24.48 -10.81 -47.82
N ASP A 295 24.61 -9.85 -48.73
CA ASP A 295 24.59 -8.42 -48.41
C ASP A 295 23.27 -7.99 -47.77
N ARG A 296 22.16 -8.51 -48.28
CA ARG A 296 20.82 -8.26 -47.67
C ARG A 296 20.70 -8.83 -46.27
N ARG A 297 21.20 -10.05 -46.04
CA ARG A 297 21.19 -10.67 -44.70
C ARG A 297 22.03 -9.85 -43.71
N GLU A 298 23.22 -9.43 -44.12
CA GLU A 298 24.08 -8.60 -43.26
C GLU A 298 23.41 -7.28 -42.89
N LYS A 299 22.85 -6.55 -43.88
CA LYS A 299 22.14 -5.31 -43.61
C LYS A 299 20.90 -5.47 -42.73
N ARG A 300 20.17 -6.58 -42.91
CA ARG A 300 19.01 -6.91 -42.06
C ARG A 300 19.42 -7.18 -40.61
N THR A 301 20.57 -7.85 -40.43
CA THR A 301 21.08 -8.10 -39.06
C THR A 301 21.47 -6.78 -38.38
N THR A 302 22.13 -5.89 -39.11
CA THR A 302 22.51 -4.57 -38.63
C THR A 302 21.29 -3.74 -38.26
N LEU A 303 20.27 -3.70 -39.14
CA LEU A 303 19.02 -3.00 -38.86
C LEU A 303 18.35 -3.50 -37.56
N ASN A 304 18.25 -4.82 -37.41
CA ASN A 304 17.64 -5.42 -36.20
C ASN A 304 18.39 -5.06 -34.92
N GLN A 305 19.73 -4.99 -34.98
CA GLN A 305 20.56 -4.60 -33.84
C GLN A 305 20.26 -3.16 -33.42
N ILE A 306 20.28 -2.23 -34.38
CA ILE A 306 20.02 -0.80 -34.12
C ILE A 306 18.59 -0.58 -33.62
N GLN A 307 17.62 -1.30 -34.17
CA GLN A 307 16.24 -1.23 -33.70
C GLN A 307 16.08 -1.69 -32.24
N ASN A 308 16.79 -2.74 -31.84
CA ASN A 308 16.76 -3.22 -30.46
C ASN A 308 17.42 -2.20 -29.49
N GLU A 309 18.50 -1.57 -29.92
CA GLU A 309 19.15 -0.51 -29.14
C GLU A 309 18.24 0.72 -28.99
N HIS A 310 17.63 1.14 -30.09
CA HIS A 310 16.65 2.23 -30.09
C HIS A 310 15.49 1.97 -29.10
N GLN A 311 14.90 0.76 -29.17
CA GLN A 311 13.81 0.40 -28.27
C GLN A 311 14.23 0.41 -26.79
N LYS A 312 15.46 0.00 -26.50
CA LYS A 312 16.01 0.00 -25.15
C LYS A 312 16.18 1.42 -24.61
N GLU A 313 16.72 2.33 -25.43
CA GLU A 313 16.89 3.72 -24.99
C GLU A 313 15.56 4.46 -24.86
N LEU A 314 14.57 4.10 -25.67
CA LEU A 314 13.22 4.64 -25.59
C LEU A 314 12.55 4.29 -24.25
N LEU A 315 12.68 3.02 -23.82
CA LEU A 315 12.19 2.59 -22.51
C LEU A 315 12.87 3.31 -21.34
N LYS A 316 14.19 3.60 -21.48
CA LYS A 316 14.89 4.39 -20.45
C LYS A 316 14.36 5.81 -20.37
N ALA A 317 14.13 6.46 -21.53
CA ALA A 317 13.58 7.80 -21.55
C ALA A 317 12.21 7.87 -20.85
N ASP A 318 11.36 6.88 -21.10
CA ASP A 318 10.04 6.81 -20.44
C ASP A 318 10.16 6.64 -18.93
N THR A 319 11.07 5.79 -18.46
CA THR A 319 11.33 5.63 -17.01
C THR A 319 11.76 6.94 -16.36
N ILE A 320 12.69 7.68 -17.01
CA ILE A 320 13.16 8.96 -16.49
C ILE A 320 12.02 10.01 -16.48
N ARG A 321 11.12 9.99 -17.47
CA ARG A 321 9.94 10.88 -17.50
C ARG A 321 9.00 10.61 -16.31
N GLU A 322 8.81 9.34 -15.97
CA GLU A 322 8.01 8.98 -14.80
C GLU A 322 8.66 9.47 -13.49
N GLU A 323 9.97 9.31 -13.36
CA GLU A 323 10.74 9.82 -12.21
C GLU A 323 10.65 11.35 -12.10
N ILE A 324 10.79 12.07 -13.21
CA ILE A 324 10.62 13.52 -13.27
C ILE A 324 9.23 13.93 -12.79
N THR A 325 8.20 13.24 -13.30
CA THR A 325 6.79 13.52 -12.91
C THR A 325 6.57 13.31 -11.40
N ALA A 326 7.19 12.28 -10.84
CA ALA A 326 7.11 12.02 -9.41
C ALA A 326 7.80 13.10 -8.57
N LEU A 327 8.98 13.58 -9.02
CA LEU A 327 9.71 14.68 -8.38
C LEU A 327 8.92 15.99 -8.43
N GLU A 328 8.37 16.34 -9.60
CA GLU A 328 7.56 17.55 -9.77
C GLU A 328 6.33 17.56 -8.83
N LYS A 329 5.67 16.41 -8.71
CA LYS A 329 4.55 16.25 -7.77
C LYS A 329 4.98 16.42 -6.32
N ARG A 330 6.14 15.87 -5.94
CA ARG A 330 6.68 15.98 -4.58
C ARG A 330 7.06 17.42 -4.25
N ILE A 331 7.70 18.11 -5.19
CA ILE A 331 8.02 19.53 -5.07
C ILE A 331 6.75 20.36 -4.85
N ALA A 332 5.72 20.15 -5.69
CA ALA A 332 4.46 20.85 -5.57
C ALA A 332 3.77 20.63 -4.21
N GLN A 333 3.87 19.43 -3.66
CA GLN A 333 3.34 19.13 -2.32
C GLN A 333 4.07 19.90 -1.22
N TYR A 334 5.41 19.97 -1.29
CA TYR A 334 6.18 20.74 -0.32
C TYR A 334 5.99 22.25 -0.49
N GLU A 335 5.84 22.74 -1.73
CA GLU A 335 5.51 24.14 -1.99
C GLU A 335 4.15 24.52 -1.41
N GLN A 336 3.15 23.66 -1.61
CA GLN A 336 1.83 23.87 -1.02
C GLN A 336 1.91 23.91 0.51
N LYS A 337 2.57 22.90 1.10
CA LYS A 337 2.78 22.87 2.55
C LYS A 337 3.48 24.15 3.06
N ARG A 338 4.49 24.60 2.35
CA ARG A 338 5.22 25.82 2.70
C ARG A 338 4.35 27.08 2.60
N GLN A 339 3.47 27.13 1.60
CA GLN A 339 2.49 28.23 1.50
C GLN A 339 1.50 28.24 2.67
N ASP A 340 1.05 27.06 3.08
CA ASP A 340 0.12 26.95 4.20
C ASP A 340 0.81 27.29 5.52
N LEU A 341 2.06 26.87 5.70
CA LEU A 341 2.90 27.29 6.82
C LEU A 341 3.12 28.82 6.82
N LYS A 342 3.32 29.43 5.65
CA LYS A 342 3.45 30.88 5.54
C LYS A 342 2.18 31.61 5.99
N LYS A 343 1.01 31.12 5.54
CA LYS A 343 -0.28 31.67 6.00
C LYS A 343 -0.42 31.54 7.51
N SER A 344 -0.04 30.40 8.07
CA SER A 344 -0.05 30.18 9.51
C SER A 344 0.92 31.09 10.23
N TRP A 345 2.10 31.31 9.65
CA TRP A 345 3.08 32.25 10.18
C TRP A 345 2.54 33.69 10.16
N ASP A 346 1.99 34.15 9.01
CA ASP A 346 1.42 35.48 8.85
C ASP A 346 0.26 35.71 9.84
N LEU A 347 -0.58 34.68 10.04
CA LEU A 347 -1.66 34.70 11.01
C LEU A 347 -1.12 34.90 12.42
N ASN A 348 -0.21 34.02 12.86
CA ASN A 348 0.38 34.10 14.18
C ASN A 348 1.18 35.39 14.38
N ASN A 349 1.90 35.84 13.34
CA ASN A 349 2.64 37.08 13.41
C ASN A 349 1.73 38.33 13.56
N SER A 350 0.54 38.24 12.95
CA SER A 350 -0.45 39.32 13.03
C SER A 350 -1.17 39.41 14.38
N LEU A 351 -1.09 38.37 15.20
CA LEU A 351 -1.71 38.37 16.51
C LEU A 351 -1.13 39.51 17.35
N LYS A 352 -2.00 40.27 17.89
CA LYS A 352 -1.69 41.38 18.81
C LYS A 352 -2.18 41.00 20.19
N PHE A 353 -1.45 41.46 21.15
CA PHE A 353 -1.88 41.33 22.53
C PHE A 353 -3.22 42.03 22.74
N ASP A 354 -4.16 41.34 23.37
CA ASP A 354 -5.45 41.92 23.68
C ASP A 354 -5.37 42.67 25.01
N GLU A 355 -5.28 43.97 24.93
CA GLU A 355 -5.18 44.84 26.11
C GLU A 355 -6.36 44.69 27.11
N ASN A 356 -7.50 44.12 26.68
CA ASN A 356 -8.60 43.81 27.59
C ASN A 356 -8.24 42.66 28.57
N SER A 357 -7.25 41.85 28.23
CA SER A 357 -6.74 40.78 29.11
C SER A 357 -5.96 41.29 30.34
N LEU A 358 -5.69 42.57 30.37
CA LEU A 358 -5.06 43.25 31.53
C LEU A 358 -6.04 43.58 32.66
N ILE A 359 -7.30 43.28 32.48
CA ILE A 359 -8.36 43.47 33.47
C ILE A 359 -8.78 42.12 34.04
N CYS A 360 -8.80 41.99 35.34
CA CYS A 360 -9.23 40.76 35.99
C CYS A 360 -10.69 40.42 35.67
N SER A 361 -10.93 39.27 35.04
CA SER A 361 -12.25 38.80 34.64
C SER A 361 -13.22 38.54 35.82
N TYR A 362 -12.69 38.47 37.02
CA TYR A 362 -13.48 38.17 38.22
C TYR A 362 -13.87 39.44 39.00
N CYS A 363 -12.95 40.42 39.15
CA CYS A 363 -13.19 41.60 39.97
C CYS A 363 -13.25 42.91 39.17
N GLY A 364 -12.96 42.90 37.87
CA GLY A 364 -13.04 44.08 37.01
C GLY A 364 -11.93 45.11 37.22
N GLN A 365 -10.94 44.83 38.06
CA GLN A 365 -9.80 45.72 38.30
C GLN A 365 -8.63 45.37 37.39
N GLU A 366 -7.89 46.41 37.03
CA GLU A 366 -6.65 46.22 36.27
C GLU A 366 -5.60 45.49 37.12
N TYR A 367 -4.82 44.64 36.49
CA TYR A 367 -3.68 44.02 37.15
C TYR A 367 -2.60 45.04 37.49
N PRO A 368 -1.80 44.80 38.53
CA PRO A 368 -0.61 45.62 38.83
C PRO A 368 0.35 45.68 37.63
N GLU A 369 1.12 46.75 37.51
CA GLU A 369 1.98 47.01 36.34
C GLU A 369 2.99 45.88 36.11
N ASP A 370 3.58 45.36 37.16
CA ASP A 370 4.48 44.18 37.11
C ASP A 370 3.80 42.95 36.51
N LYS A 371 2.51 42.77 36.79
CA LYS A 371 1.73 41.66 36.26
C LYS A 371 1.29 41.92 34.82
N LYS A 372 1.01 43.12 34.45
CA LYS A 372 0.68 43.53 33.09
C LYS A 372 1.87 43.33 32.15
N GLU A 373 3.08 43.76 32.60
CA GLU A 373 4.30 43.53 31.82
C GLU A 373 4.58 42.02 31.62
N GLN A 374 4.35 41.23 32.66
CA GLN A 374 4.52 39.78 32.60
C GLN A 374 3.59 39.14 31.58
N LEU A 375 2.30 39.50 31.58
CA LEU A 375 1.32 38.95 30.64
C LEU A 375 1.64 39.30 29.17
N ARG A 376 2.16 40.54 28.93
CA ARG A 376 2.62 40.89 27.59
C ARG A 376 3.85 40.12 27.18
N ALA A 377 4.80 39.95 28.08
CA ALA A 377 6.03 39.17 27.81
C ALA A 377 5.74 37.69 27.56
N ASP A 378 4.79 37.10 28.27
CA ASP A 378 4.39 35.70 28.08
C ASP A 378 3.69 35.52 26.72
N PHE A 379 2.84 36.48 26.32
CA PHE A 379 2.24 36.46 24.98
C PHE A 379 3.32 36.52 23.89
N ASP A 380 4.25 37.48 24.03
CA ASP A 380 5.33 37.62 23.03
C ASP A 380 6.20 36.37 22.94
N THR A 381 6.44 35.76 24.08
CA THR A 381 7.23 34.54 24.17
C THR A 381 6.54 33.36 23.51
N HIS A 382 5.25 33.17 23.80
CA HIS A 382 4.46 32.12 23.17
C HIS A 382 4.36 32.33 21.66
N LYS A 383 4.07 33.57 21.26
CA LYS A 383 4.02 33.95 19.83
C LYS A 383 5.37 33.68 19.15
N ALA A 384 6.48 34.07 19.80
CA ALA A 384 7.80 33.82 19.23
C ALA A 384 8.11 32.31 19.05
N HIS A 385 7.75 31.50 20.03
CA HIS A 385 7.93 30.05 19.95
C HIS A 385 7.12 29.42 18.81
N GLU A 386 5.85 29.79 18.67
CA GLU A 386 5.02 29.30 17.57
C GLU A 386 5.57 29.72 16.19
N LEU A 387 6.03 30.98 16.09
CA LEU A 387 6.67 31.45 14.86
C LEU A 387 7.97 30.72 14.55
N GLU A 388 8.75 30.35 15.57
CA GLU A 388 9.98 29.58 15.39
C GLU A 388 9.69 28.16 14.89
N LEU A 389 8.70 27.48 15.47
CA LEU A 389 8.28 26.14 15.02
C LEU A 389 7.83 26.15 13.55
N ILE A 390 6.95 27.10 13.20
CA ILE A 390 6.48 27.24 11.82
C ILE A 390 7.65 27.57 10.88
N THR A 391 8.57 28.43 11.33
CA THR A 391 9.76 28.81 10.55
C THR A 391 10.67 27.60 10.31
N LYS A 392 10.89 26.77 11.34
CA LYS A 392 11.70 25.57 11.24
C LYS A 392 11.10 24.55 10.27
N GLU A 393 9.78 24.33 10.36
CA GLU A 393 9.09 23.45 9.41
C GLU A 393 9.13 24.01 7.98
N GLY A 394 8.92 25.32 7.84
CA GLY A 394 9.01 26.02 6.56
C GLY A 394 10.41 25.94 5.93
N SER A 395 11.45 26.01 6.76
CA SER A 395 12.84 25.81 6.34
C SER A 395 13.08 24.38 5.88
N SER A 396 12.61 23.41 6.66
CA SER A 396 12.71 22.00 6.28
C SER A 396 12.02 21.71 4.94
N CYS A 397 10.85 22.29 4.72
CA CYS A 397 10.19 22.17 3.41
C CYS A 397 11.01 22.82 2.29
N ALA A 398 11.66 23.96 2.58
CA ALA A 398 12.52 24.61 1.59
C ALA A 398 13.77 23.76 1.24
N ASP A 399 14.34 23.09 2.22
CA ASP A 399 15.48 22.20 2.00
C ASP A 399 15.09 20.98 1.15
N HIS A 400 13.92 20.38 1.43
CA HIS A 400 13.39 19.31 0.59
C HIS A 400 13.11 19.78 -0.83
N ILE A 401 12.47 20.95 -1.01
CA ILE A 401 12.24 21.54 -2.34
C ILE A 401 13.57 21.72 -3.08
N LYS A 402 14.56 22.26 -2.41
CA LYS A 402 15.87 22.51 -3.02
C LYS A 402 16.59 21.21 -3.42
N ALA A 403 16.53 20.20 -2.58
CA ALA A 403 17.08 18.88 -2.87
C ALA A 403 16.39 18.24 -4.07
N ASP A 404 15.05 18.21 -4.05
CA ASP A 404 14.25 17.64 -5.13
C ASP A 404 14.39 18.43 -6.43
N GLN A 405 14.52 19.76 -6.37
CA GLN A 405 14.79 20.60 -7.53
C GLN A 405 16.16 20.31 -8.14
N ALA A 406 17.18 20.08 -7.31
CA ALA A 406 18.50 19.71 -7.81
C ALA A 406 18.46 18.33 -8.49
N GLU A 407 17.77 17.38 -7.90
CA GLU A 407 17.55 16.05 -8.48
C GLU A 407 16.74 16.14 -9.78
N LEU A 408 15.72 16.98 -9.82
CA LEU A 408 14.90 17.23 -11.01
C LEU A 408 15.74 17.78 -12.17
N VAL A 409 16.64 18.72 -11.88
CA VAL A 409 17.56 19.26 -12.89
C VAL A 409 18.44 18.15 -13.45
N HIS A 410 19.03 17.34 -12.56
CA HIS A 410 19.85 16.20 -12.98
C HIS A 410 19.07 15.20 -13.84
N LYS A 411 17.85 14.86 -13.43
CA LYS A 411 16.99 13.94 -14.18
C LYS A 411 16.57 14.50 -15.54
N ARG A 412 16.33 15.80 -15.64
CA ARG A 412 16.05 16.46 -16.93
C ARG A 412 17.26 16.47 -17.86
N GLU A 413 18.48 16.64 -17.31
CA GLU A 413 19.69 16.52 -18.11
C GLU A 413 19.94 15.08 -18.57
N GLU A 414 19.66 14.10 -17.71
CA GLU A 414 19.72 12.68 -18.04
C GLU A 414 18.70 12.34 -19.13
N LEU A 415 17.46 12.82 -18.99
CA LEU A 415 16.41 12.64 -20.00
C LEU A 415 16.84 13.20 -21.35
N LYS A 416 17.33 14.44 -21.35
CA LYS A 416 17.78 15.08 -22.58
C LYS A 416 18.86 14.27 -23.30
N LYS A 417 19.85 13.77 -22.56
CA LYS A 417 20.90 12.91 -23.14
C LYS A 417 20.33 11.62 -23.72
N THR A 418 19.36 11.02 -23.03
CA THR A 418 18.73 9.79 -23.50
C THR A 418 17.84 10.08 -24.72
N GLU A 419 17.13 11.21 -24.75
CA GLU A 419 16.33 11.64 -25.91
C GLU A 419 17.21 11.97 -27.12
N ASP A 420 18.35 12.63 -26.89
CA ASP A 420 19.35 12.88 -27.96
C ASP A 420 19.88 11.56 -28.55
N GLU A 421 20.07 10.54 -27.67
CA GLU A 421 20.52 9.22 -28.12
C GLU A 421 19.41 8.45 -28.86
N VAL A 422 18.16 8.56 -28.40
CA VAL A 422 16.99 8.02 -29.11
C VAL A 422 16.88 8.63 -30.51
N GLU A 423 16.98 9.96 -30.62
CA GLU A 423 16.91 10.64 -31.91
C GLU A 423 18.08 10.23 -32.82
N ARG A 424 19.28 10.03 -32.26
CA ARG A 424 20.45 9.53 -33.02
C ARG A 424 20.17 8.14 -33.58
N LEU A 425 19.68 7.23 -32.72
CA LEU A 425 19.39 5.86 -33.11
C LEU A 425 18.24 5.78 -34.10
N GLU A 426 17.20 6.63 -33.98
CA GLU A 426 16.12 6.73 -34.96
C GLU A 426 16.62 7.09 -36.37
N LYS A 427 17.56 8.04 -36.43
CA LYS A 427 18.23 8.39 -37.70
C LYS A 427 19.04 7.22 -38.25
N GLU A 428 19.74 6.50 -37.36
CA GLU A 428 20.53 5.32 -37.77
C GLU A 428 19.62 4.18 -38.24
N VAL A 429 18.47 3.94 -37.60
CA VAL A 429 17.45 3.00 -38.08
C VAL A 429 17.01 3.37 -39.50
N SER A 430 16.68 4.66 -39.72
CA SER A 430 16.25 5.13 -41.04
C SER A 430 17.33 4.93 -42.11
N ILE A 431 18.60 5.21 -41.78
CA ILE A 431 19.71 5.00 -42.69
C ILE A 431 19.90 3.52 -43.00
N ALA A 432 19.85 2.65 -41.99
CA ALA A 432 20.01 1.21 -42.15
C ALA A 432 18.86 0.59 -42.96
N ASP A 433 17.62 1.06 -42.74
CA ASP A 433 16.45 0.63 -43.49
C ASP A 433 16.55 1.04 -44.97
N ASN A 434 16.91 2.29 -45.22
CA ASN A 434 17.15 2.76 -46.59
C ASN A 434 18.27 2.00 -47.27
N ALA A 435 19.34 1.67 -46.53
CA ALA A 435 20.46 0.88 -47.06
C ALA A 435 20.00 -0.54 -47.43
N LEU A 436 19.13 -1.16 -46.64
CA LEU A 436 18.55 -2.48 -46.94
C LEU A 436 17.64 -2.41 -48.18
N ASN A 437 16.78 -1.38 -48.24
CA ASN A 437 15.80 -1.21 -49.32
C ASN A 437 16.45 -0.80 -50.66
N SER A 438 17.67 -0.26 -50.62
CA SER A 438 18.42 0.12 -51.84
C SER A 438 19.03 -1.09 -52.57
N ILE A 439 19.09 -2.26 -51.93
CA ILE A 439 19.67 -3.45 -52.54
C ILE A 439 18.66 -4.08 -53.52
N PRO A 440 18.99 -4.25 -54.77
CA PRO A 440 18.12 -4.84 -55.77
C PRO A 440 17.67 -6.26 -55.40
N THR A 441 16.53 -6.70 -55.91
CA THR A 441 16.01 -8.05 -55.60
C THR A 441 16.63 -9.16 -56.44
N SER A 442 17.25 -8.80 -57.55
CA SER A 442 17.93 -9.76 -58.43
C SER A 442 18.96 -9.07 -59.29
N VAL A 443 19.94 -9.80 -59.70
CA VAL A 443 21.00 -9.36 -60.63
C VAL A 443 20.56 -9.74 -62.04
N ASP A 444 20.58 -8.78 -62.95
CA ASP A 444 20.36 -9.08 -64.39
C ASP A 444 21.65 -9.60 -65.01
N ILE A 445 21.62 -10.89 -65.38
CA ILE A 445 22.76 -11.58 -66.00
C ILE A 445 22.59 -11.76 -67.51
N SER A 446 21.53 -11.24 -68.12
CA SER A 446 21.18 -11.47 -69.54
C SER A 446 22.26 -11.01 -70.54
N ASN A 447 23.11 -10.08 -70.12
CA ASN A 447 24.20 -9.53 -70.94
C ASN A 447 25.55 -10.22 -70.77
N THR A 448 25.66 -11.22 -69.86
CA THR A 448 26.93 -11.93 -69.64
C THR A 448 27.21 -12.88 -70.82
N GLU A 449 28.50 -13.06 -71.13
CA GLU A 449 28.93 -13.97 -72.23
C GLU A 449 28.49 -15.43 -71.94
N GLU A 450 28.52 -15.84 -70.69
CA GLU A 450 28.12 -17.18 -70.27
C GLU A 450 26.61 -17.40 -70.49
N TYR A 451 25.76 -16.43 -70.21
CA TYR A 451 24.32 -16.50 -70.47
C TYR A 451 24.03 -16.63 -71.95
N LYS A 452 24.67 -15.75 -72.78
CA LYS A 452 24.48 -15.72 -74.23
C LYS A 452 24.93 -17.00 -74.90
N ALA A 453 26.07 -17.57 -74.43
CA ALA A 453 26.56 -18.87 -74.97
C ALA A 453 25.62 -20.01 -74.71
N VAL A 454 25.08 -20.13 -73.51
CA VAL A 454 24.09 -21.17 -73.19
C VAL A 454 22.77 -20.96 -73.92
N GLN A 455 22.34 -19.72 -74.06
CA GLN A 455 21.12 -19.35 -74.79
C GLN A 455 21.21 -19.68 -76.28
N SER A 456 22.38 -19.49 -76.93
CA SER A 456 22.59 -19.86 -78.32
C SER A 456 22.50 -21.39 -78.54
N GLN A 457 23.07 -22.19 -77.65
CA GLN A 457 22.99 -23.64 -77.72
C GLN A 457 21.54 -24.16 -77.53
N ILE A 458 20.77 -23.50 -76.70
CA ILE A 458 19.32 -23.81 -76.54
C ILE A 458 18.60 -23.57 -77.86
N THR A 459 18.86 -22.43 -78.52
CA THR A 459 18.19 -22.05 -79.77
C THR A 459 18.50 -23.03 -80.93
N GLU A 460 19.75 -23.50 -81.03
CA GLU A 460 20.18 -24.51 -82.02
C GLU A 460 19.47 -25.84 -81.80
N LYS A 461 19.40 -26.29 -80.55
CA LYS A 461 18.69 -27.57 -80.23
C LYS A 461 17.19 -27.48 -80.45
N GLU A 462 16.58 -26.33 -80.19
CA GLU A 462 15.15 -26.06 -80.42
C GLU A 462 14.84 -26.06 -81.90
N ALA A 463 15.70 -25.51 -82.75
CA ALA A 463 15.55 -25.53 -84.20
C ALA A 463 15.64 -26.98 -84.80
N ALA A 464 16.48 -27.82 -84.21
CA ALA A 464 16.56 -29.25 -84.58
C ALA A 464 15.32 -30.03 -84.15
N MET A 465 14.66 -29.65 -83.06
CA MET A 465 13.41 -30.28 -82.59
C MET A 465 12.21 -29.96 -83.48
N ASN A 466 12.20 -28.82 -84.17
CA ASN A 466 11.10 -28.44 -85.05
C ASN A 466 10.88 -29.38 -86.23
N LYS A 467 11.80 -30.32 -86.56
CA LYS A 467 11.69 -31.34 -87.56
C LYS A 467 10.75 -32.52 -87.16
N PHE A 468 10.30 -32.54 -85.93
CA PHE A 468 9.42 -33.63 -85.43
C PHE A 468 8.06 -33.11 -84.95
N THR A 469 7.39 -32.27 -85.69
CA THR A 469 6.28 -31.37 -85.32
C THR A 469 5.08 -32.11 -84.73
N ASP A 470 4.59 -33.23 -85.24
CA ASP A 470 3.34 -33.85 -84.76
C ASP A 470 3.50 -34.70 -83.52
N MET A 471 4.63 -35.38 -83.30
CA MET A 471 4.86 -36.11 -82.12
C MET A 471 5.32 -35.20 -80.94
N ASN A 472 5.86 -34.06 -81.30
CA ASN A 472 6.21 -33.02 -80.36
C ASN A 472 4.97 -32.37 -79.70
N LEU A 473 3.93 -32.09 -80.47
CA LEU A 473 2.69 -31.51 -79.96
C LEU A 473 2.05 -32.39 -78.89
N LEU A 474 1.96 -33.68 -79.14
CA LEU A 474 1.40 -34.63 -78.16
C LEU A 474 2.26 -34.78 -76.90
N ARG A 475 3.60 -34.75 -77.05
CA ARG A 475 4.51 -34.78 -75.89
C ARG A 475 4.50 -33.49 -75.08
N ILE A 476 4.37 -32.33 -75.74
CA ILE A 476 4.20 -31.06 -75.08
C ILE A 476 2.89 -31.03 -74.27
N GLN A 477 1.81 -31.60 -74.87
CA GLN A 477 0.52 -31.71 -74.14
C GLN A 477 0.69 -32.62 -72.90
N LEU A 478 1.25 -33.85 -73.06
CA LEU A 478 1.43 -34.75 -71.94
C LEU A 478 2.37 -34.20 -70.84
N LYS A 479 3.42 -33.39 -71.21
CA LYS A 479 4.26 -32.71 -70.23
C LYS A 479 3.52 -31.55 -69.57
N GLY A 480 2.72 -30.79 -70.33
CA GLY A 480 1.86 -29.76 -69.78
C GLY A 480 0.85 -30.32 -68.79
N ASP A 481 0.21 -31.45 -69.17
CA ASP A 481 -0.71 -32.16 -68.28
C ASP A 481 0.02 -32.69 -67.00
N GLU A 482 1.26 -33.21 -67.17
CA GLU A 482 2.08 -33.65 -66.03
C GLU A 482 2.39 -32.49 -65.06
N GLU A 483 2.81 -31.35 -65.64
CA GLU A 483 3.12 -30.14 -64.86
C GLU A 483 1.88 -29.61 -64.12
N GLN A 484 0.73 -29.63 -64.81
CA GLN A 484 -0.55 -29.25 -64.20
C GLN A 484 -0.93 -30.20 -63.08
N ILE A 485 -0.83 -31.53 -63.28
CA ILE A 485 -1.14 -32.52 -62.24
C ILE A 485 -0.17 -32.37 -61.05
N ARG A 486 1.13 -32.13 -61.29
CA ARG A 486 2.10 -31.86 -60.21
C ARG A 486 1.79 -30.59 -59.45
N ASN A 487 1.38 -29.55 -60.15
CA ASN A 487 0.93 -28.29 -59.53
C ASN A 487 -0.33 -28.53 -58.68
N ASP A 488 -1.29 -29.30 -59.20
CA ASP A 488 -2.51 -29.64 -58.45
C ASP A 488 -2.18 -30.49 -57.22
N ILE A 489 -1.25 -31.43 -57.32
CA ILE A 489 -0.72 -32.21 -56.18
C ILE A 489 -0.06 -31.24 -55.18
N SER A 490 0.75 -30.29 -55.65
CA SER A 490 1.42 -29.31 -54.78
C SER A 490 0.40 -28.42 -54.03
N VAL A 491 -0.70 -28.06 -54.68
CA VAL A 491 -1.78 -27.33 -54.02
C VAL A 491 -2.44 -28.17 -52.93
N VAL A 492 -2.74 -29.44 -53.23
CA VAL A 492 -3.31 -30.37 -52.25
C VAL A 492 -2.32 -30.64 -51.11
N ASP A 493 -1.03 -30.78 -51.42
CA ASP A 493 0.02 -30.97 -50.39
C ASP A 493 0.15 -29.73 -49.49
N LYS A 494 0.05 -28.53 -50.02
CA LYS A 494 0.01 -27.32 -49.22
C LYS A 494 -1.22 -27.28 -48.31
N SER A 495 -2.37 -27.72 -48.82
CA SER A 495 -3.60 -27.80 -48.01
C SER A 495 -3.48 -28.88 -46.94
N LEU A 496 -2.88 -30.03 -47.24
CA LEU A 496 -2.58 -31.07 -46.24
C LEU A 496 -1.54 -30.64 -45.21
N ALA A 497 -0.53 -29.86 -45.63
CA ALA A 497 0.42 -29.28 -44.68
C ALA A 497 -0.25 -28.31 -43.69
N SER A 498 -1.36 -27.70 -44.10
CA SER A 498 -2.15 -26.82 -43.21
C SER A 498 -2.87 -27.59 -42.08
N VAL A 499 -2.98 -28.91 -42.18
CA VAL A 499 -3.49 -29.78 -41.08
C VAL A 499 -2.61 -29.64 -39.82
N SER A 500 -1.32 -29.47 -40.02
CA SER A 500 -0.38 -29.26 -38.91
C SER A 500 -0.69 -27.96 -38.12
N ILE A 501 -1.39 -27.01 -38.75
CA ILE A 501 -1.87 -25.80 -38.05
C ILE A 501 -2.95 -26.20 -37.05
N ASN A 502 -3.88 -27.07 -37.46
CA ASN A 502 -4.93 -27.56 -36.57
C ASN A 502 -4.35 -28.33 -35.38
N ASP A 503 -3.36 -29.18 -35.61
CA ASP A 503 -2.64 -29.90 -34.53
C ASP A 503 -1.95 -28.93 -33.55
N SER A 504 -1.34 -27.86 -34.08
CA SER A 504 -0.72 -26.83 -33.25
C SER A 504 -1.76 -25.99 -32.51
N VAL A 505 -2.91 -25.69 -33.14
CA VAL A 505 -4.05 -25.04 -32.52
C VAL A 505 -4.61 -25.90 -31.38
N ASP A 506 -4.83 -27.20 -31.64
CA ASP A 506 -5.36 -28.12 -30.65
C ASP A 506 -4.40 -28.28 -29.47
N LYS A 507 -3.09 -28.39 -29.74
CA LYS A 507 -2.06 -28.42 -28.69
C LYS A 507 -2.08 -27.14 -27.86
N ARG A 508 -2.19 -25.97 -28.53
CA ARG A 508 -2.23 -24.69 -27.83
C ARG A 508 -3.48 -24.51 -26.99
N ILE A 509 -4.64 -24.98 -27.51
CA ILE A 509 -5.88 -25.00 -26.74
C ILE A 509 -5.73 -25.90 -25.50
N ALA A 510 -5.17 -27.11 -25.67
CA ALA A 510 -4.93 -28.01 -24.55
C ALA A 510 -3.99 -27.41 -23.48
N GLU A 511 -2.96 -26.68 -23.90
CA GLU A 511 -2.06 -25.95 -22.99
C GLU A 511 -2.83 -24.86 -22.22
N LEU A 512 -3.66 -24.07 -22.90
CA LEU A 512 -4.48 -23.03 -22.29
C LEU A 512 -5.52 -23.62 -21.32
N GLU A 513 -6.15 -24.73 -21.68
CA GLU A 513 -7.05 -25.44 -20.77
C GLU A 513 -6.32 -26.00 -19.54
N GLN A 514 -5.09 -26.46 -19.70
CA GLN A 514 -4.27 -26.88 -18.57
C GLN A 514 -3.86 -25.69 -17.70
N GLU A 515 -3.49 -24.55 -18.32
CA GLU A 515 -3.23 -23.28 -17.62
C GLU A 515 -4.47 -22.86 -16.83
N ARG A 516 -5.67 -22.93 -17.42
CA ARG A 516 -6.96 -22.66 -16.78
C ARG A 516 -7.18 -23.53 -15.56
N ARG A 517 -6.97 -24.84 -15.68
CA ARG A 517 -7.09 -25.79 -14.54
C ARG A 517 -6.12 -25.44 -13.42
N ASN A 518 -4.87 -25.12 -13.77
CA ASN A 518 -3.84 -24.77 -12.80
C ASN A 518 -4.16 -23.46 -12.06
N ILE A 519 -4.67 -22.45 -12.78
CA ILE A 519 -5.08 -21.17 -12.19
C ILE A 519 -6.32 -21.38 -11.30
N ALA A 520 -7.31 -22.14 -11.77
CA ALA A 520 -8.50 -22.45 -10.99
C ALA A 520 -8.16 -23.20 -9.69
N GLN A 521 -7.20 -24.13 -9.75
CA GLN A 521 -6.71 -24.81 -8.55
C GLN A 521 -6.03 -23.82 -7.59
N LYS A 522 -5.16 -22.94 -8.09
CA LYS A 522 -4.52 -21.90 -7.28
C LYS A 522 -5.54 -20.96 -6.64
N ILE A 523 -6.60 -20.58 -7.38
CA ILE A 523 -7.69 -19.79 -6.82
C ILE A 523 -8.35 -20.52 -5.65
N THR A 524 -8.67 -21.81 -5.86
CA THR A 524 -9.27 -22.64 -4.80
C THR A 524 -8.37 -22.74 -3.58
N ASP A 525 -7.07 -22.95 -3.77
CA ASP A 525 -6.10 -23.05 -2.68
C ASP A 525 -5.98 -21.72 -1.91
N VAL A 526 -5.88 -20.59 -2.63
CA VAL A 526 -5.80 -19.26 -2.01
C VAL A 526 -7.11 -18.88 -1.32
N GLN A 527 -8.27 -19.22 -1.90
CA GLN A 527 -9.57 -19.02 -1.27
C GLN A 527 -9.71 -19.86 0.02
N ALA A 528 -9.31 -21.12 -0.04
CA ALA A 528 -9.29 -21.99 1.13
C ALA A 528 -8.38 -21.44 2.25
N GLN A 529 -7.20 -20.93 1.87
CA GLN A 529 -6.28 -20.28 2.81
C GLN A 529 -6.89 -19.00 3.40
N LEU A 530 -7.51 -18.16 2.57
CA LEU A 530 -8.18 -16.94 3.02
C LEU A 530 -9.34 -17.25 3.98
N ASP A 531 -10.14 -18.25 3.68
CA ASP A 531 -11.26 -18.66 4.53
C ASP A 531 -10.76 -19.26 5.85
N LEU A 532 -9.67 -20.00 5.80
CA LEU A 532 -9.03 -20.52 7.01
C LEU A 532 -8.45 -19.39 7.87
N LEU A 533 -7.83 -18.37 7.26
CA LEU A 533 -7.36 -17.16 7.95
C LEU A 533 -8.51 -16.36 8.56
N LYS A 534 -9.67 -16.26 7.88
CA LYS A 534 -10.87 -15.64 8.44
C LYS A 534 -11.38 -16.40 9.66
N LYS A 535 -11.48 -17.72 9.56
CA LYS A 535 -11.87 -18.59 10.68
C LYS A 535 -10.90 -18.48 11.86
N PHE A 536 -9.59 -18.45 11.56
CA PHE A 536 -8.56 -18.25 12.58
C PHE A 536 -8.69 -16.89 13.26
N SER A 537 -8.88 -15.81 12.47
CA SER A 537 -9.10 -14.46 13.01
C SER A 537 -10.32 -14.41 13.92
N ARG A 538 -11.42 -15.02 13.47
CA ARG A 538 -12.63 -15.15 14.27
C ARG A 538 -12.36 -15.89 15.58
N LYS A 539 -11.67 -17.04 15.50
CA LYS A 539 -11.36 -17.84 16.70
C LYS A 539 -10.46 -17.09 17.66
N LYS A 540 -9.45 -16.39 17.14
CA LYS A 540 -8.57 -15.53 17.93
C LYS A 540 -9.34 -14.41 18.64
N ASN A 541 -10.29 -13.77 17.95
CA ASN A 541 -11.14 -12.75 18.53
C ASN A 541 -12.11 -13.33 19.58
N GLU A 542 -12.68 -14.52 19.37
CA GLU A 542 -13.50 -15.23 20.36
C GLU A 542 -12.71 -15.54 21.64
N LEU A 543 -11.46 -16.01 21.49
CA LEU A 543 -10.60 -16.28 22.63
C LEU A 543 -10.23 -14.99 23.37
N LEU A 544 -9.88 -13.94 22.64
CA LEU A 544 -9.59 -12.63 23.22
C LEU A 544 -10.82 -12.06 23.95
N GLU A 545 -11.99 -12.14 23.32
CA GLU A 545 -13.27 -11.76 23.95
C GLU A 545 -13.48 -12.49 25.27
N ALA A 546 -13.26 -13.81 25.27
CA ALA A 546 -13.37 -14.62 26.48
C ALA A 546 -12.32 -14.24 27.53
N ASP A 547 -11.08 -13.96 27.11
CA ASP A 547 -10.00 -13.58 28.03
C ASP A 547 -10.27 -12.23 28.69
N VAL A 548 -10.75 -11.24 27.95
CA VAL A 548 -11.12 -9.93 28.49
C VAL A 548 -12.32 -10.04 29.43
N ASN A 549 -13.36 -10.77 28.99
CA ASN A 549 -14.61 -10.91 29.74
C ASN A 549 -14.44 -11.63 31.10
N LYS A 550 -13.34 -12.37 31.31
CA LYS A 550 -12.99 -12.92 32.63
C LYS A 550 -12.74 -11.86 33.70
N TYR A 551 -12.30 -10.68 33.28
CA TYR A 551 -11.91 -9.57 34.16
C TYR A 551 -13.01 -8.52 34.31
N LEU A 552 -13.94 -8.45 33.35
CA LEU A 552 -15.10 -7.56 33.40
C LEU A 552 -16.15 -8.14 34.37
N SER A 553 -16.78 -7.26 35.15
CA SER A 553 -17.70 -7.65 36.22
C SER A 553 -19.17 -7.44 35.84
N PHE A 554 -19.48 -6.37 35.11
CA PHE A 554 -20.88 -6.01 34.79
C PHE A 554 -21.08 -5.52 33.35
N CYS A 555 -20.03 -5.28 32.61
CA CYS A 555 -20.10 -5.13 31.17
C CYS A 555 -19.44 -6.33 30.47
N THR A 556 -19.61 -6.42 29.18
CA THR A 556 -18.92 -7.40 28.35
C THR A 556 -18.33 -6.70 27.11
N VAL A 557 -17.25 -7.21 26.61
CA VAL A 557 -16.72 -6.80 25.30
C VAL A 557 -17.15 -7.81 24.25
N ARG A 558 -17.47 -7.34 23.06
CA ARG A 558 -17.69 -8.13 21.85
C ARG A 558 -16.65 -7.80 20.82
N MET A 559 -15.97 -8.82 20.31
CA MET A 559 -14.98 -8.69 19.25
C MET A 559 -15.53 -9.02 17.87
N LEU A 560 -16.73 -9.58 17.82
CA LEU A 560 -17.42 -10.02 16.61
C LEU A 560 -18.88 -9.57 16.64
N ARG A 561 -19.32 -8.96 15.52
CA ARG A 561 -20.72 -8.57 15.33
C ARG A 561 -21.33 -9.35 14.16
N PRO A 562 -22.48 -9.99 14.34
CA PRO A 562 -23.16 -10.67 13.25
C PRO A 562 -23.67 -9.66 12.21
N LEU A 563 -23.48 -10.00 10.93
CA LEU A 563 -24.04 -9.27 9.80
C LEU A 563 -25.34 -9.93 9.32
N GLY A 564 -26.20 -9.18 8.65
CA GLY A 564 -27.48 -9.66 8.15
C GLY A 564 -27.40 -10.79 7.11
N ASN A 565 -26.22 -11.00 6.51
CA ASN A 565 -25.94 -12.09 5.57
C ASN A 565 -25.43 -13.39 6.23
N GLY A 566 -25.39 -13.43 7.57
CA GLY A 566 -24.88 -14.59 8.34
C GLY A 566 -23.37 -14.62 8.54
N ASP A 567 -22.63 -13.66 8.00
CA ASP A 567 -21.19 -13.46 8.26
C ASP A 567 -20.97 -12.64 9.54
N THR A 568 -19.73 -12.47 9.96
CA THR A 568 -19.38 -11.68 11.14
C THR A 568 -18.38 -10.61 10.76
N GLU A 569 -18.56 -9.40 11.30
CA GLU A 569 -17.62 -8.30 11.20
C GLU A 569 -16.80 -8.19 12.49
N GLU A 570 -15.51 -7.98 12.36
CA GLU A 570 -14.64 -7.71 13.50
C GLU A 570 -14.96 -6.32 14.08
N CYS A 571 -15.27 -6.29 15.35
CA CYS A 571 -15.54 -5.05 16.10
C CYS A 571 -14.77 -5.03 17.42
N CYS A 572 -14.92 -3.98 18.17
CA CYS A 572 -14.55 -3.90 19.58
C CYS A 572 -15.61 -3.04 20.26
N ASP A 573 -16.67 -3.68 20.70
CA ASP A 573 -17.80 -3.00 21.31
C ASP A 573 -17.98 -3.47 22.77
N PHE A 574 -17.75 -2.58 23.71
CA PHE A 574 -18.13 -2.83 25.09
C PHE A 574 -19.66 -2.70 25.22
N THR A 575 -20.30 -3.65 25.88
CA THR A 575 -21.74 -3.69 25.99
C THR A 575 -22.16 -3.81 27.46
N TYR A 576 -23.20 -3.07 27.84
CA TYR A 576 -23.86 -3.18 29.13
C TYR A 576 -25.32 -3.55 28.91
N LEU A 577 -25.76 -4.66 29.52
CA LEU A 577 -27.09 -5.26 29.29
C LEU A 577 -27.43 -5.45 27.80
N GLY A 578 -26.40 -5.72 26.97
CA GLY A 578 -26.53 -5.94 25.52
C GLY A 578 -26.47 -4.68 24.67
N GLU A 579 -26.54 -3.48 25.24
CA GLU A 579 -26.42 -2.21 24.52
C GLU A 579 -24.95 -1.81 24.34
N PRO A 580 -24.54 -1.53 23.11
CA PRO A 580 -23.14 -1.17 22.83
C PRO A 580 -22.83 0.27 23.26
N TYR A 581 -21.64 0.47 23.83
CA TYR A 581 -21.10 1.76 24.26
C TYR A 581 -21.09 2.79 23.13
N SER A 582 -20.75 2.35 21.94
CA SER A 582 -20.60 3.20 20.75
C SER A 582 -21.92 3.76 20.20
N ARG A 583 -23.08 3.26 20.61
CA ARG A 583 -24.38 3.61 19.99
C ARG A 583 -25.43 4.11 20.99
N ASN A 584 -26.15 3.17 21.60
CA ASN A 584 -27.39 3.48 22.30
C ASN A 584 -27.27 3.45 23.83
N MET A 585 -26.10 3.22 24.38
CA MET A 585 -25.90 3.13 25.82
C MET A 585 -26.19 4.48 26.48
N ASN A 586 -27.05 4.50 27.51
CA ASN A 586 -27.31 5.70 28.29
C ASN A 586 -26.05 6.16 29.08
N HIS A 587 -26.03 7.41 29.53
CA HIS A 587 -24.85 7.99 30.19
C HIS A 587 -24.47 7.21 31.47
N GLY A 588 -25.39 6.88 32.33
CA GLY A 588 -25.10 6.13 33.55
C GLY A 588 -24.46 4.75 33.26
N ALA A 589 -25.00 4.03 32.25
CA ALA A 589 -24.42 2.77 31.83
C ALA A 589 -23.01 2.93 31.22
N ARG A 590 -22.75 4.04 30.52
CA ARG A 590 -21.39 4.34 30.01
C ARG A 590 -20.40 4.48 31.15
N ILE A 591 -20.76 5.24 32.17
CA ILE A 591 -19.92 5.42 33.36
C ILE A 591 -19.63 4.08 34.03
N LEU A 592 -20.64 3.24 34.23
CA LEU A 592 -20.45 1.89 34.79
C LEU A 592 -19.49 1.06 33.94
N THR A 593 -19.64 1.13 32.62
CA THR A 593 -18.75 0.44 31.67
C THR A 593 -17.32 0.98 31.76
N GLU A 594 -17.12 2.29 31.88
CA GLU A 594 -15.80 2.92 32.03
C GLU A 594 -15.10 2.47 33.32
N ILE A 595 -15.84 2.42 34.43
CA ILE A 595 -15.31 1.91 35.70
C ILE A 595 -14.90 0.45 35.57
N ASP A 596 -15.75 -0.38 34.95
CA ASP A 596 -15.47 -1.82 34.81
C ASP A 596 -14.27 -2.08 33.89
N ILE A 597 -14.11 -1.30 32.82
CA ILE A 597 -12.94 -1.37 31.95
C ILE A 597 -11.65 -1.07 32.75
N CYS A 598 -11.62 0.05 33.48
CA CYS A 598 -10.46 0.40 34.31
C CYS A 598 -10.16 -0.70 35.34
N ASN A 599 -11.19 -1.20 36.03
CA ASN A 599 -11.08 -2.27 36.99
C ASN A 599 -10.56 -3.57 36.36
N ALA A 600 -11.01 -3.91 35.15
CA ALA A 600 -10.51 -5.08 34.43
C ALA A 600 -9.01 -4.94 34.09
N PHE A 601 -8.57 -3.77 33.63
CA PHE A 601 -7.15 -3.51 33.40
C PHE A 601 -6.33 -3.60 34.68
N GLN A 602 -6.83 -3.06 35.78
CA GLN A 602 -6.16 -3.13 37.08
C GLN A 602 -6.04 -4.57 37.58
N LYS A 603 -7.13 -5.34 37.55
CA LYS A 603 -7.12 -6.76 37.91
C LYS A 603 -6.12 -7.54 37.06
N ARG A 604 -6.04 -7.24 35.75
CA ARG A 604 -5.11 -7.89 34.83
C ARG A 604 -3.67 -7.52 35.10
N CYS A 605 -3.40 -6.27 35.43
CA CYS A 605 -2.05 -5.78 35.79
C CYS A 605 -1.62 -6.15 37.21
N GLY A 606 -2.55 -6.57 38.07
CA GLY A 606 -2.27 -6.83 39.49
C GLY A 606 -1.99 -5.55 40.26
N VAL A 607 -2.60 -4.42 39.88
CA VAL A 607 -2.42 -3.13 40.51
C VAL A 607 -3.74 -2.57 41.00
N GLU A 608 -3.73 -1.79 42.01
CA GLU A 608 -4.86 -0.97 42.48
C GLU A 608 -4.48 0.49 42.28
N LEU A 609 -5.15 1.16 41.36
CA LEU A 609 -4.90 2.55 40.98
C LEU A 609 -6.18 3.36 41.06
N PRO A 610 -6.14 4.68 41.25
CA PRO A 610 -7.34 5.51 41.24
C PRO A 610 -8.02 5.45 39.88
N ILE A 611 -9.32 5.19 39.85
CA ILE A 611 -10.16 5.24 38.64
C ILE A 611 -10.78 6.64 38.58
N MET A 612 -10.60 7.32 37.47
CA MET A 612 -11.14 8.67 37.22
C MET A 612 -12.31 8.60 36.24
N VAL A 613 -13.47 9.04 36.69
CA VAL A 613 -14.71 8.96 35.92
C VAL A 613 -15.35 10.33 35.81
N ASP A 614 -15.75 10.73 34.60
CA ASP A 614 -16.38 12.02 34.33
C ASP A 614 -17.92 11.89 34.24
N ASP A 615 -18.63 13.01 34.25
CA ASP A 615 -20.10 13.13 34.05
C ASP A 615 -20.94 12.28 35.02
N THR A 616 -20.44 12.06 36.25
CA THR A 616 -21.06 11.15 37.21
C THR A 616 -22.40 11.64 37.76
N GLU A 617 -22.89 12.84 37.41
CA GLU A 617 -24.27 13.27 37.65
C GLU A 617 -25.31 12.39 36.99
N SER A 618 -24.93 11.64 35.99
CA SER A 618 -25.84 10.68 35.30
C SER A 618 -25.93 9.31 35.99
N LEU A 619 -25.18 9.10 37.06
CA LEU A 619 -25.16 7.86 37.81
C LEU A 619 -25.88 8.00 39.14
N ASP A 620 -26.85 7.14 39.37
CA ASP A 620 -27.52 7.07 40.68
C ASP A 620 -26.48 6.71 41.76
N PRO A 621 -26.46 7.41 42.90
CA PRO A 621 -25.50 7.11 43.99
C PRO A 621 -25.53 5.65 44.47
N GLY A 622 -26.70 5.03 44.51
CA GLY A 622 -26.87 3.62 44.88
C GLY A 622 -26.44 2.59 43.82
N LYS A 623 -26.00 3.07 42.64
CA LYS A 623 -25.47 2.21 41.54
C LYS A 623 -23.97 2.36 41.34
N ILE A 624 -23.30 3.14 42.18
CA ILE A 624 -21.85 3.24 42.16
C ILE A 624 -21.30 1.86 42.53
N PRO A 625 -20.50 1.22 41.64
CA PRO A 625 -20.01 -0.12 41.88
C PRO A 625 -19.02 -0.12 43.04
N ASP A 626 -19.06 -1.17 43.84
CA ASP A 626 -18.06 -1.44 44.83
C ASP A 626 -16.83 -2.03 44.14
N VAL A 627 -15.79 -1.21 43.97
CA VAL A 627 -14.48 -1.59 43.41
C VAL A 627 -13.41 -1.39 44.49
N ASP A 628 -12.40 -2.27 44.49
CA ASP A 628 -11.32 -2.22 45.48
C ASP A 628 -10.46 -0.95 45.31
N SER A 629 -10.44 -0.40 44.10
CA SER A 629 -9.67 0.76 43.73
C SER A 629 -10.31 2.06 44.17
N GLN A 630 -9.47 3.07 44.47
CA GLN A 630 -9.93 4.42 44.72
C GLN A 630 -10.74 4.94 43.51
N LEU A 631 -11.91 5.55 43.76
CA LEU A 631 -12.76 6.09 42.73
C LEU A 631 -12.86 7.62 42.88
N ILE A 632 -12.42 8.34 41.86
CA ILE A 632 -12.46 9.81 41.78
C ILE A 632 -13.52 10.16 40.73
N MET A 633 -14.64 10.70 41.17
CA MET A 633 -15.81 10.99 40.36
C MET A 633 -15.94 12.49 40.12
N PHE A 634 -15.97 12.89 38.86
CA PHE A 634 -16.17 14.27 38.48
C PHE A 634 -17.65 14.49 38.13
N ARG A 635 -18.30 15.35 38.89
CA ARG A 635 -19.74 15.59 38.79
C ARG A 635 -20.03 17.06 38.52
N ARG A 636 -20.96 17.33 37.62
CA ARG A 636 -21.53 18.68 37.51
C ARG A 636 -22.48 18.95 38.67
N SER A 637 -22.32 20.09 39.34
CA SER A 637 -23.25 20.60 40.34
C SER A 637 -23.49 22.09 40.09
N ASP A 638 -24.42 22.69 40.83
CA ASP A 638 -24.70 24.13 40.79
C ASP A 638 -23.74 24.93 41.72
N ASP A 639 -22.80 24.25 42.35
CA ASP A 639 -21.82 24.91 43.22
C ASP A 639 -20.84 25.77 42.39
N ALA A 640 -20.78 27.02 42.68
CA ALA A 640 -19.91 27.98 41.98
C ALA A 640 -18.42 27.74 42.23
N VAL A 641 -18.08 27.09 43.34
CA VAL A 641 -16.72 26.73 43.75
C VAL A 641 -16.56 25.21 43.67
N LEU A 642 -15.41 24.80 43.21
CA LEU A 642 -15.04 23.36 43.21
C LEU A 642 -15.11 22.82 44.64
N LYS A 643 -15.82 21.69 44.81
CA LYS A 643 -15.87 20.93 46.04
C LYS A 643 -15.26 19.56 45.86
N VAL A 644 -14.55 19.11 46.85
CA VAL A 644 -13.97 17.77 46.92
C VAL A 644 -14.46 17.12 48.19
N GLU A 645 -15.29 16.10 48.06
CA GLU A 645 -15.99 15.49 49.21
C GLU A 645 -15.85 13.98 49.18
N GLU A 646 -15.87 13.37 50.40
CA GLU A 646 -15.94 11.92 50.50
C GLU A 646 -17.39 11.44 50.24
N VAL A 647 -17.54 10.49 49.35
CA VAL A 647 -18.79 9.80 49.15
C VAL A 647 -18.87 8.61 50.11
N LYS A 648 -19.65 8.73 51.15
CA LYS A 648 -19.91 7.62 52.08
C LYS A 648 -20.94 6.68 51.44
N ASN A 649 -20.59 5.37 51.39
CA ASN A 649 -21.53 4.37 50.97
C ASN A 649 -22.77 4.43 51.86
N ALA A 650 -23.96 4.57 51.24
CA ALA A 650 -25.24 4.64 51.93
C ALA A 650 -25.67 3.24 52.44
#